data_c3d00f3d49f8a60cd23280438072f28c
#
_entry.id   c3d00f3d49f8a60cd23280438072f28c
#
_cell.length_a   1.000
_cell.length_b   1.000
_cell.length_c   1.000
_cell.angle_alpha   90.00
_cell.angle_beta   90.00
_cell.angle_gamma   90.00
#
_symmetry.space_group_name_H-M   'P 1'
#
loop_
_entity.id
_entity.type
_entity.pdbx_description
1 polymer ?
#
loop_
_entity_poly.entity_id
_entity_poly.type
_entity_poly.pdbx_seq_one_letter_code
_entity_poly.pdbx_strand_id
1 'polypeptide(L)'
;MPDLLLELFSEEIPARMQARASADLKRLVTDALVERGLVYDGAAAFATPRRLALHVAGIPVRQPDTREEKKGPRVGAPDAAVQGFLKSAGLTSVADATIVNDAKKGEFYTAVVERPGRATLEVLGEILPAIIRGFPWPKSMRWGHESTRPDSLRWVRPLHSVVATFGPETEEPDIVEFAIDGVAAGNITRGHRFLAPGAFKVRRFDDYVPALEKAKVVLDAERRKNIILHDARDLAFAQGLELIDDEPLLEEVARLVEWPVVLIGEFDAAFLDIPPEVIRATIRANQKCFVLRAQGGALANKFILVSNIEASDGGAAIAAGNGRVVRARLSDAKFFWESDLKIKLEDRLPKLDRIVFHEKLGTQGERVKRIEALARELAPVVGADPDRAARAARLAKADLVSEMVGEFPELQGLIGRYYAAHQGEDSSVPAAIEEHYKPQGPSDRVPSDPVSIAVALADKIDTLVGFWAIDEKPTGSKDPYALRRAALGVIRIVLENGLRLRLTRVMAGLVPAIHDKCKDVDARPKAGHDAVESDLLAFFADRLKVYLRDQGARHDLIDAVFALAGQDDLLMIVRRVEALGKFLDTDDGKNLLAGYRRAANILRIEEKKDGAGAFDEKPDPSLMDEKEPRERHLWDTTRSTVSDAREHLALAQREDQDRGTSEAEFETAMESLSTLRTAIDAFFEHVKVNDENAELRKNRLRLLNEFRRAVHEIADFSKIVG
;
A
#
# COMPACT_ATOMS: atom_id res chain seq x y z
N MET A 1 -7.75 32.13 22.58
CA MET A 1 -7.26 31.11 23.53
C MET A 1 -5.75 31.04 23.42
N PRO A 2 -5.02 30.51 24.43
CA PRO A 2 -3.57 30.36 24.35
C PRO A 2 -3.10 29.38 23.29
N ASP A 3 -1.88 29.64 22.80
CA ASP A 3 -1.20 28.81 21.81
C ASP A 3 0.12 28.31 22.38
N LEU A 4 0.51 27.11 21.92
CA LEU A 4 1.83 26.55 22.20
C LEU A 4 2.72 26.71 20.96
N LEU A 5 3.91 27.28 21.15
CA LEU A 5 5.01 27.17 20.19
C LEU A 5 6.09 26.26 20.80
N LEU A 6 6.42 25.17 20.12
CA LEU A 6 7.53 24.28 20.46
C LEU A 6 8.51 24.24 19.29
N GLU A 7 9.81 24.49 19.55
CA GLU A 7 10.89 24.24 18.59
C GLU A 7 11.94 23.34 19.23
N LEU A 8 12.38 22.33 18.51
CA LEU A 8 13.48 21.44 18.85
C LEU A 8 14.60 21.69 17.83
N PHE A 9 15.61 22.48 18.22
CA PHE A 9 16.70 22.89 17.35
C PHE A 9 17.90 21.97 17.53
N SER A 10 18.37 21.37 16.45
CA SER A 10 19.41 20.35 16.46
C SER A 10 20.45 20.55 15.35
N GLU A 11 21.44 19.64 15.26
CA GLU A 11 22.21 19.45 14.06
C GLU A 11 21.34 18.77 12.96
N GLU A 12 21.85 18.67 11.75
CA GLU A 12 21.08 18.39 10.53
C GLU A 12 20.33 17.05 10.56
N ILE A 13 19.02 17.14 10.57
CA ILE A 13 18.09 16.02 10.48
C ILE A 13 18.09 15.49 9.04
N PRO A 14 18.37 14.19 8.79
CA PRO A 14 18.34 13.64 7.44
C PRO A 14 17.00 13.91 6.73
N ALA A 15 17.05 14.37 5.48
CA ALA A 15 15.88 14.78 4.70
C ALA A 15 14.75 13.74 4.73
N ARG A 16 15.09 12.45 4.54
CA ARG A 16 14.13 11.31 4.58
C ARG A 16 13.40 11.10 5.90
N MET A 17 13.92 11.67 7.01
CA MET A 17 13.31 11.52 8.33
C MET A 17 12.42 12.70 8.71
N GLN A 18 12.57 13.87 8.07
CA GLN A 18 11.93 15.11 8.48
C GLN A 18 10.41 15.05 8.44
N ALA A 19 9.82 14.56 7.33
CA ALA A 19 8.37 14.48 7.18
C ALA A 19 7.71 13.61 8.26
N ARG A 20 8.29 12.44 8.50
CA ARG A 20 7.79 11.52 9.53
C ARG A 20 7.97 12.10 10.92
N ALA A 21 9.13 12.71 11.20
CA ALA A 21 9.40 13.33 12.50
C ALA A 21 8.44 14.49 12.79
N SER A 22 8.14 15.32 11.80
CA SER A 22 7.14 16.38 11.89
C SER A 22 5.75 15.82 12.23
N ALA A 23 5.31 14.80 11.50
CA ALA A 23 4.03 14.13 11.74
C ALA A 23 3.98 13.43 13.12
N ASP A 24 5.06 12.75 13.52
CA ASP A 24 5.14 12.10 14.83
C ASP A 24 5.14 13.13 15.98
N LEU A 25 5.84 14.28 15.85
CA LEU A 25 5.81 15.35 16.83
C LEU A 25 4.39 15.89 17.03
N LYS A 26 3.70 16.20 15.92
CA LYS A 26 2.32 16.66 15.94
C LYS A 26 1.43 15.65 16.66
N ARG A 27 1.44 14.41 16.24
CA ARG A 27 0.60 13.34 16.79
C ARG A 27 0.88 13.11 18.28
N LEU A 28 2.13 12.95 18.68
CA LEU A 28 2.48 12.67 20.06
C LEU A 28 2.06 13.77 21.02
N VAL A 29 2.22 15.04 20.64
CA VAL A 29 1.83 16.17 21.49
C VAL A 29 0.31 16.31 21.53
N THR A 30 -0.37 16.21 20.37
CA THR A 30 -1.84 16.34 20.34
C THR A 30 -2.53 15.17 21.06
N ASP A 31 -2.05 13.93 20.90
CA ASP A 31 -2.57 12.77 21.62
C ASP A 31 -2.41 12.95 23.13
N ALA A 32 -1.21 13.39 23.59
CA ALA A 32 -0.95 13.62 24.99
C ALA A 32 -1.81 14.75 25.60
N LEU A 33 -2.12 15.81 24.84
CA LEU A 33 -3.05 16.87 25.26
C LEU A 33 -4.46 16.31 25.45
N VAL A 34 -4.96 15.57 24.46
CA VAL A 34 -6.30 14.96 24.52
C VAL A 34 -6.42 13.96 25.66
N GLU A 35 -5.41 13.11 25.86
CA GLU A 35 -5.37 12.16 27.00
C GLU A 35 -5.42 12.87 28.37
N ARG A 36 -4.95 14.09 28.44
CA ARG A 36 -5.03 14.95 29.65
C ARG A 36 -6.28 15.81 29.71
N GLY A 37 -7.23 15.65 28.76
CA GLY A 37 -8.47 16.41 28.70
C GLY A 37 -8.30 17.84 28.21
N LEU A 38 -7.17 18.17 27.57
CA LEU A 38 -6.91 19.46 26.93
C LEU A 38 -7.27 19.36 25.44
N VAL A 39 -8.38 19.95 25.06
CA VAL A 39 -8.79 20.09 23.65
C VAL A 39 -8.09 21.30 23.02
N TYR A 40 -7.94 21.29 21.69
CA TYR A 40 -7.27 22.37 20.96
C TYR A 40 -8.01 22.63 19.63
N ASP A 41 -7.84 23.83 19.05
CA ASP A 41 -8.51 24.22 17.81
C ASP A 41 -7.79 23.71 16.55
N GLY A 42 -6.45 23.69 16.57
CA GLY A 42 -5.65 23.27 15.45
C GLY A 42 -4.19 22.98 15.81
N ALA A 43 -3.51 22.21 14.95
CA ALA A 43 -2.08 21.93 15.13
C ALA A 43 -1.38 21.85 13.77
N ALA A 44 -0.21 22.51 13.66
CA ALA A 44 0.66 22.48 12.50
C ALA A 44 2.10 22.19 12.91
N ALA A 45 2.75 21.24 12.22
CA ALA A 45 4.13 20.90 12.49
C ALA A 45 5.00 21.09 11.26
N PHE A 46 6.23 21.53 11.48
CA PHE A 46 7.18 21.92 10.45
C PHE A 46 8.54 21.25 10.70
N ALA A 47 9.27 21.02 9.62
CA ALA A 47 10.63 20.55 9.71
C ALA A 47 11.54 21.32 8.74
N THR A 48 12.72 21.66 9.24
CA THR A 48 13.87 22.10 8.42
C THR A 48 15.03 21.13 8.64
N PRO A 49 16.15 21.25 7.92
CA PRO A 49 17.36 20.48 8.26
C PRO A 49 17.75 20.54 9.73
N ARG A 50 17.52 21.64 10.43
CA ARG A 50 18.03 21.84 11.78
C ARG A 50 16.98 21.96 12.86
N ARG A 51 15.69 21.87 12.55
CA ARG A 51 14.62 22.02 13.54
C ARG A 51 13.37 21.21 13.25
N LEU A 52 12.69 20.80 14.31
CA LEU A 52 11.30 20.44 14.30
C LEU A 52 10.52 21.52 15.04
N ALA A 53 9.48 22.06 14.46
CA ALA A 53 8.63 23.06 15.08
C ALA A 53 7.18 22.58 15.10
N LEU A 54 6.46 22.91 16.17
CA LEU A 54 5.05 22.61 16.34
C LEU A 54 4.34 23.85 16.88
N HIS A 55 3.24 24.20 16.25
CA HIS A 55 2.26 25.15 16.72
C HIS A 55 0.97 24.41 17.07
N VAL A 56 0.44 24.63 18.25
CA VAL A 56 -0.89 24.14 18.65
C VAL A 56 -1.70 25.34 19.13
N ALA A 57 -2.77 25.62 18.39
CA ALA A 57 -3.64 26.75 18.64
C ALA A 57 -4.83 26.35 19.52
N GLY A 58 -5.28 27.30 20.35
CA GLY A 58 -6.54 27.19 21.03
C GLY A 58 -6.57 26.23 22.21
N ILE A 59 -5.45 26.07 22.96
CA ILE A 59 -5.41 25.19 24.14
C ILE A 59 -5.96 25.97 25.37
N PRO A 60 -6.86 25.39 26.19
CA PRO A 60 -7.33 26.02 27.43
C PRO A 60 -6.20 26.30 28.42
N VAL A 61 -6.32 27.33 29.26
CA VAL A 61 -5.32 27.67 30.29
C VAL A 61 -5.19 26.62 31.39
N ARG A 62 -6.20 25.80 31.57
CA ARG A 62 -6.24 24.71 32.56
C ARG A 62 -7.12 23.55 32.06
N GLN A 63 -6.87 22.39 32.61
CA GLN A 63 -7.75 21.21 32.43
C GLN A 63 -9.16 21.50 33.00
N PRO A 64 -10.19 20.87 32.46
CA PRO A 64 -11.51 20.90 33.06
C PRO A 64 -11.48 20.24 34.45
N ASP A 65 -12.28 20.77 35.36
CA ASP A 65 -12.49 20.12 36.66
C ASP A 65 -13.16 18.74 36.42
N THR A 66 -12.66 17.72 37.09
CA THR A 66 -13.22 16.38 36.99
C THR A 66 -14.09 16.09 38.18
N ARG A 67 -15.29 15.57 37.90
CA ARG A 67 -16.23 15.13 38.91
C ARG A 67 -16.45 13.62 38.74
N GLU A 68 -15.88 12.84 39.65
CA GLU A 68 -15.97 11.38 39.64
C GLU A 68 -16.86 10.91 40.78
N GLU A 69 -17.93 10.19 40.47
CA GLU A 69 -18.74 9.52 41.47
C GLU A 69 -18.12 8.16 41.81
N LYS A 70 -17.53 8.06 42.99
CA LYS A 70 -17.00 6.81 43.54
C LYS A 70 -18.04 6.05 44.30
N LYS A 71 -18.31 4.81 43.90
CA LYS A 71 -19.17 3.87 44.62
C LYS A 71 -18.37 3.20 45.73
N GLY A 72 -18.91 3.28 46.93
CA GLY A 72 -18.35 2.69 48.14
C GLY A 72 -19.00 1.36 48.50
N PRO A 73 -18.68 0.84 49.69
CA PRO A 73 -19.28 -0.38 50.24
C PRO A 73 -20.76 -0.16 50.63
N ARG A 74 -21.49 -1.27 50.88
CA ARG A 74 -22.86 -1.22 51.41
C ARG A 74 -22.89 -0.57 52.78
N VAL A 75 -24.03 0.05 53.13
CA VAL A 75 -24.29 0.54 54.48
C VAL A 75 -24.27 -0.65 55.42
N GLY A 76 -23.46 -0.55 56.49
CA GLY A 76 -23.24 -1.66 57.44
C GLY A 76 -22.08 -2.61 57.04
N ALA A 77 -21.29 -2.30 56.03
CA ALA A 77 -20.08 -3.08 55.70
C ALA A 77 -18.99 -2.94 56.80
N PRO A 78 -18.05 -3.90 56.89
CA PRO A 78 -16.98 -3.84 57.89
C PRO A 78 -16.17 -2.52 57.82
N ASP A 79 -15.77 -2.02 58.98
CA ASP A 79 -15.04 -0.75 59.13
C ASP A 79 -13.83 -0.62 58.21
N ALA A 80 -13.09 -1.69 58.00
CA ALA A 80 -11.93 -1.68 57.07
C ALA A 80 -12.31 -1.33 55.63
N ALA A 81 -13.51 -1.78 55.13
CA ALA A 81 -14.00 -1.46 53.81
C ALA A 81 -14.46 0.00 53.71
N VAL A 82 -15.08 0.50 54.78
CA VAL A 82 -15.55 1.89 54.89
C VAL A 82 -14.35 2.82 54.95
N GLN A 83 -13.32 2.53 55.78
CA GLN A 83 -12.06 3.31 55.84
C GLN A 83 -11.30 3.32 54.50
N GLY A 84 -11.26 2.17 53.81
CA GLY A 84 -10.69 2.08 52.44
C GLY A 84 -11.39 3.01 51.45
N PHE A 85 -12.73 3.03 51.49
CA PHE A 85 -13.55 3.93 50.69
C PHE A 85 -13.30 5.40 51.01
N LEU A 86 -13.37 5.78 52.29
CA LEU A 86 -13.10 7.16 52.75
C LEU A 86 -11.74 7.65 52.31
N LYS A 87 -10.69 6.84 52.50
CA LYS A 87 -9.32 7.16 52.04
C LYS A 87 -9.27 7.34 50.53
N SER A 88 -9.92 6.48 49.77
CA SER A 88 -9.93 6.55 48.29
C SER A 88 -10.71 7.74 47.76
N ALA A 89 -11.77 8.14 48.48
CA ALA A 89 -12.63 9.27 48.12
C ALA A 89 -12.14 10.62 48.71
N GLY A 90 -11.08 10.62 49.53
CA GLY A 90 -10.57 11.81 50.18
C GLY A 90 -11.50 12.38 51.29
N LEU A 91 -12.40 11.56 51.82
CA LEU A 91 -13.37 11.94 52.84
C LEU A 91 -12.80 11.68 54.25
N THR A 92 -13.13 12.57 55.19
CA THR A 92 -12.73 12.42 56.55
C THR A 92 -13.76 11.68 57.44
N SER A 93 -15.01 11.66 57.01
CA SER A 93 -16.11 11.00 57.72
C SER A 93 -17.10 10.35 56.77
N VAL A 94 -17.76 9.29 57.23
CA VAL A 94 -18.89 8.63 56.55
C VAL A 94 -20.09 9.58 56.39
N ALA A 95 -20.22 10.56 57.26
CA ALA A 95 -21.24 11.60 57.17
C ALA A 95 -21.10 12.50 55.92
N ASP A 96 -19.93 12.54 55.34
CA ASP A 96 -19.64 13.29 54.09
C ASP A 96 -19.99 12.51 52.83
N ALA A 97 -20.34 11.21 52.97
CA ALA A 97 -20.75 10.35 51.85
C ALA A 97 -22.28 10.38 51.67
N THR A 98 -22.72 10.32 50.44
CA THR A 98 -24.13 10.20 50.07
C THR A 98 -24.54 8.73 50.04
N ILE A 99 -25.69 8.40 50.64
CA ILE A 99 -26.26 7.04 50.56
C ILE A 99 -27.18 6.97 49.35
N VAL A 100 -26.90 6.03 48.45
CA VAL A 100 -27.75 5.75 47.28
C VAL A 100 -28.40 4.38 47.44
N ASN A 101 -29.71 4.30 47.21
CA ASN A 101 -30.46 3.05 47.28
C ASN A 101 -30.63 2.48 45.86
N ASP A 102 -30.05 1.30 45.62
CA ASP A 102 -30.22 0.55 44.37
C ASP A 102 -31.23 -0.58 44.59
N ALA A 103 -32.26 -0.63 43.76
CA ALA A 103 -33.37 -1.59 43.89
C ALA A 103 -32.90 -3.08 43.88
N LYS A 104 -31.71 -3.38 43.34
CA LYS A 104 -31.16 -4.76 43.28
C LYS A 104 -30.03 -5.00 44.29
N LYS A 105 -29.30 -3.95 44.68
CA LYS A 105 -28.05 -4.06 45.48
C LYS A 105 -28.16 -3.51 46.88
N GLY A 106 -29.29 -2.86 47.25
CA GLY A 106 -29.51 -2.21 48.51
C GLY A 106 -28.77 -0.88 48.65
N GLU A 107 -28.69 -0.36 49.89
CA GLU A 107 -28.06 0.90 50.22
C GLU A 107 -26.53 0.81 50.21
N PHE A 108 -25.87 1.73 49.56
CA PHE A 108 -24.39 1.83 49.51
C PHE A 108 -23.93 3.29 49.55
N TYR A 109 -22.73 3.50 50.04
CA TYR A 109 -22.13 4.81 50.08
C TYR A 109 -21.64 5.25 48.69
N THR A 110 -21.81 6.53 48.37
CA THR A 110 -21.22 7.18 47.22
C THR A 110 -20.55 8.47 47.64
N ALA A 111 -19.48 8.83 46.94
CA ALA A 111 -18.82 10.09 47.15
C ALA A 111 -18.56 10.75 45.80
N VAL A 112 -18.84 12.03 45.70
CA VAL A 112 -18.46 12.83 44.57
C VAL A 112 -17.09 13.44 44.87
N VAL A 113 -16.07 12.96 44.13
CA VAL A 113 -14.71 13.49 44.26
C VAL A 113 -14.55 14.55 43.16
N GLU A 114 -14.49 15.80 43.56
CA GLU A 114 -14.16 16.91 42.68
C GLU A 114 -12.65 17.13 42.69
N ARG A 115 -12.00 17.09 41.54
CA ARG A 115 -10.60 17.41 41.40
C ARG A 115 -10.51 18.65 40.50
N PRO A 116 -9.91 19.76 41.01
CA PRO A 116 -9.68 20.92 40.18
C PRO A 116 -8.71 20.58 39.04
N GLY A 117 -8.99 21.05 37.86
CA GLY A 117 -8.09 20.91 36.73
C GLY A 117 -6.75 21.56 36.98
N ARG A 118 -5.66 20.97 36.52
CA ARG A 118 -4.31 21.50 36.63
C ARG A 118 -4.08 22.61 35.58
N ALA A 119 -3.17 23.51 35.82
CA ALA A 119 -2.72 24.50 34.87
C ALA A 119 -2.07 23.83 33.65
N THR A 120 -2.44 24.26 32.45
CA THR A 120 -1.88 23.70 31.19
C THR A 120 -0.37 23.84 31.13
N LEU A 121 0.19 24.90 31.66
CA LEU A 121 1.62 25.12 31.73
C LEU A 121 2.34 23.99 32.49
N GLU A 122 1.78 23.55 33.62
CA GLU A 122 2.33 22.40 34.38
C GLU A 122 2.23 21.09 33.61
N VAL A 123 1.08 20.86 32.97
CA VAL A 123 0.88 19.66 32.15
C VAL A 123 1.87 19.60 30.99
N LEU A 124 2.07 20.73 30.28
CA LEU A 124 3.07 20.84 29.22
C LEU A 124 4.50 20.57 29.74
N GLY A 125 4.84 21.06 30.92
CA GLY A 125 6.14 20.82 31.58
C GLY A 125 6.41 19.34 31.88
N GLU A 126 5.37 18.52 31.99
CA GLU A 126 5.47 17.05 32.16
C GLU A 126 5.50 16.30 30.83
N ILE A 127 4.57 16.61 29.92
CA ILE A 127 4.41 15.81 28.70
C ILE A 127 5.50 16.07 27.66
N LEU A 128 5.96 17.33 27.48
CA LEU A 128 6.95 17.66 26.46
C LEU A 128 8.28 16.95 26.68
N PRO A 129 8.91 16.99 27.86
CA PRO A 129 10.17 16.26 28.10
C PRO A 129 9.99 14.74 27.97
N ALA A 130 8.84 14.18 28.35
CA ALA A 130 8.55 12.76 28.19
C ALA A 130 8.47 12.37 26.70
N ILE A 131 7.79 13.18 25.88
CA ILE A 131 7.69 12.97 24.43
C ILE A 131 9.08 13.08 23.78
N ILE A 132 9.88 14.08 24.13
CA ILE A 132 11.21 14.27 23.54
C ILE A 132 12.13 13.09 23.90
N ARG A 133 12.11 12.57 25.14
CA ARG A 133 12.89 11.40 25.54
C ARG A 133 12.43 10.12 24.84
N GLY A 134 11.11 9.94 24.65
CA GLY A 134 10.50 8.79 24.00
C GLY A 134 10.35 8.89 22.47
N PHE A 135 10.93 9.92 21.83
CA PHE A 135 10.69 10.22 20.43
C PHE A 135 11.13 9.07 19.49
N PRO A 136 10.27 8.58 18.55
CA PRO A 136 10.48 7.34 17.79
C PRO A 136 11.43 7.52 16.59
N TRP A 137 12.66 7.99 16.82
CA TRP A 137 13.65 8.07 15.76
C TRP A 137 14.05 6.69 15.23
N PRO A 138 14.05 6.45 13.92
CA PRO A 138 14.51 5.18 13.34
C PRO A 138 16.00 4.90 13.64
N LYS A 139 16.80 5.96 13.70
CA LYS A 139 18.20 5.95 14.11
C LYS A 139 18.44 7.17 15.02
N SER A 140 19.12 6.95 16.11
CA SER A 140 19.46 7.98 17.08
C SER A 140 20.88 7.80 17.60
N MET A 141 21.43 8.86 18.17
CA MET A 141 22.76 8.87 18.78
C MET A 141 22.69 9.50 20.17
N ARG A 142 23.74 9.33 20.95
CA ARG A 142 24.05 10.06 22.17
C ARG A 142 25.24 10.97 21.90
N TRP A 143 25.37 12.06 22.59
CA TRP A 143 26.46 13.03 22.39
C TRP A 143 26.85 13.74 23.70
N GLY A 144 27.98 14.42 23.66
CA GLY A 144 28.47 15.23 24.79
C GLY A 144 28.85 14.43 26.03
N HIS A 145 29.07 15.12 27.11
CA HIS A 145 29.48 14.55 28.40
C HIS A 145 28.43 13.57 28.97
N GLU A 146 27.16 13.90 28.82
CA GLU A 146 26.04 13.08 29.34
C GLU A 146 25.88 11.72 28.62
N SER A 147 26.57 11.51 27.47
CA SER A 147 26.48 10.26 26.68
C SER A 147 26.93 9.01 27.45
N THR A 148 27.69 9.18 28.53
CA THR A 148 28.15 8.09 29.41
C THR A 148 27.02 7.53 30.28
N ARG A 149 25.94 8.25 30.48
CA ARG A 149 24.81 7.84 31.31
C ARG A 149 23.86 6.91 30.51
N PRO A 150 23.33 5.86 31.13
CA PRO A 150 22.39 4.92 30.46
C PRO A 150 21.07 5.61 30.02
N ASP A 151 20.63 6.60 30.81
CA ASP A 151 19.40 7.36 30.65
C ASP A 151 19.52 8.64 29.82
N SER A 152 20.73 8.90 29.22
CA SER A 152 20.97 10.09 28.41
C SER A 152 20.06 10.15 27.21
N LEU A 153 19.68 11.37 26.79
CA LEU A 153 18.83 11.62 25.64
C LEU A 153 19.38 10.95 24.36
N ARG A 154 18.50 10.30 23.63
CA ARG A 154 18.78 9.77 22.32
C ARG A 154 18.00 10.58 21.28
N TRP A 155 18.71 11.28 20.44
CA TRP A 155 18.12 12.10 19.37
C TRP A 155 18.75 11.76 18.02
N VAL A 156 18.14 12.16 16.92
CA VAL A 156 18.69 11.86 15.58
C VAL A 156 20.05 12.52 15.35
N ARG A 157 20.24 13.72 15.89
CA ARG A 157 21.49 14.53 15.90
C ARG A 157 21.51 15.36 17.18
N PRO A 158 22.66 15.91 17.62
CA PRO A 158 22.74 16.72 18.83
C PRO A 158 21.68 17.82 18.90
N LEU A 159 20.88 17.82 19.97
CA LEU A 159 19.92 18.86 20.30
C LEU A 159 20.66 20.03 20.98
N HIS A 160 20.43 21.25 20.49
CA HIS A 160 21.14 22.46 21.00
C HIS A 160 20.26 23.35 21.85
N SER A 161 19.00 23.52 21.48
CA SER A 161 18.07 24.36 22.24
C SER A 161 16.63 23.89 22.03
N VAL A 162 15.80 24.30 22.99
CA VAL A 162 14.35 24.08 22.96
C VAL A 162 13.68 25.44 23.15
N VAL A 163 12.78 25.80 22.23
CA VAL A 163 11.80 26.87 22.47
C VAL A 163 10.49 26.21 22.90
N ALA A 164 9.94 26.62 23.99
CA ALA A 164 8.63 26.18 24.45
C ALA A 164 7.91 27.35 25.14
N THR A 165 6.97 27.97 24.43
CA THR A 165 6.21 29.12 24.95
C THR A 165 4.72 28.84 24.86
N PHE A 166 3.96 29.25 25.86
CA PHE A 166 2.53 29.07 25.97
C PHE A 166 1.85 30.33 26.49
N GLY A 167 0.84 30.82 25.83
CA GLY A 167 0.09 31.99 26.28
C GLY A 167 -0.89 32.54 25.25
N PRO A 168 -1.84 33.43 25.68
CA PRO A 168 -2.79 34.06 24.81
C PRO A 168 -2.14 35.14 23.93
N GLU A 169 -2.77 35.53 22.84
CA GLU A 169 -2.27 36.59 21.93
C GLU A 169 -2.08 37.94 22.59
N THR A 170 -2.86 38.24 23.62
CA THR A 170 -2.94 39.56 24.27
C THR A 170 -1.85 39.78 25.30
N GLU A 171 -1.13 38.75 25.72
CA GLU A 171 -0.16 38.82 26.81
C GLU A 171 1.19 38.23 26.37
N GLU A 172 2.29 38.60 27.07
CA GLU A 172 3.59 37.92 26.86
C GLU A 172 3.45 36.45 27.25
N PRO A 173 3.80 35.50 26.38
CA PRO A 173 3.65 34.08 26.70
C PRO A 173 4.65 33.62 27.75
N ASP A 174 4.21 32.71 28.60
CA ASP A 174 5.05 32.04 29.55
C ASP A 174 5.98 31.02 28.87
N ILE A 175 7.16 30.84 29.47
CA ILE A 175 8.05 29.74 29.09
C ILE A 175 7.58 28.46 29.82
N VAL A 176 7.38 27.38 29.08
CA VAL A 176 7.12 26.07 29.68
C VAL A 176 8.42 25.56 30.30
N GLU A 177 8.49 25.55 31.62
CA GLU A 177 9.70 25.21 32.34
C GLU A 177 9.98 23.70 32.36
N PHE A 178 11.04 23.29 31.68
CA PHE A 178 11.64 21.94 31.76
C PHE A 178 13.07 21.94 31.23
N ALA A 179 13.82 20.91 31.56
CA ALA A 179 15.16 20.69 31.03
C ALA A 179 15.39 19.22 30.66
N ILE A 180 16.16 18.98 29.60
CA ILE A 180 16.52 17.66 29.13
C ILE A 180 18.04 17.62 28.93
N ASP A 181 18.72 16.80 29.73
CA ASP A 181 20.19 16.63 29.69
C ASP A 181 20.97 17.94 29.58
N GLY A 182 20.60 18.91 30.45
CA GLY A 182 21.24 20.22 30.50
C GLY A 182 20.71 21.25 29.48
N VAL A 183 19.85 20.88 28.56
CA VAL A 183 19.18 21.80 27.63
C VAL A 183 17.88 22.28 28.28
N ALA A 184 17.85 23.51 28.78
CA ALA A 184 16.66 24.14 29.33
C ALA A 184 15.77 24.68 28.20
N ALA A 185 14.45 24.56 28.38
CA ALA A 185 13.48 25.20 27.50
C ALA A 185 13.53 26.72 27.71
N GLY A 186 13.26 27.46 26.64
CA GLY A 186 13.30 28.92 26.68
C GLY A 186 12.51 29.54 25.52
N ASN A 187 12.90 30.74 25.12
CA ASN A 187 12.27 31.47 24.02
C ASN A 187 13.29 32.02 23.01
N ILE A 188 14.49 31.42 22.96
CA ILE A 188 15.58 31.87 22.09
C ILE A 188 15.79 30.84 20.99
N THR A 189 15.69 31.27 19.74
CA THR A 189 16.05 30.47 18.56
C THR A 189 17.24 31.08 17.81
N ARG A 190 17.62 30.44 16.68
CA ARG A 190 18.73 30.90 15.84
C ARG A 190 18.26 30.96 14.39
N GLY A 191 18.89 31.86 13.63
CA GLY A 191 18.66 31.92 12.17
C GLY A 191 19.50 30.91 11.39
N HIS A 192 19.62 31.19 10.12
CA HIS A 192 20.42 30.38 9.19
C HIS A 192 21.89 30.35 9.61
N ARG A 193 22.49 29.15 9.59
CA ARG A 193 23.83 28.86 10.10
C ARG A 193 24.91 29.85 9.63
N PHE A 194 24.87 30.30 8.39
CA PHE A 194 25.87 31.14 7.77
C PHE A 194 25.36 32.56 7.49
N LEU A 195 24.13 32.70 6.99
CA LEU A 195 23.59 33.98 6.57
C LEU A 195 23.09 34.84 7.73
N ALA A 196 22.66 34.23 8.84
CA ALA A 196 22.13 34.91 10.01
C ALA A 196 22.34 34.05 11.29
N PRO A 197 23.60 33.79 11.74
CA PRO A 197 23.86 32.82 12.82
C PRO A 197 23.45 33.30 14.21
N GLY A 198 23.02 34.55 14.34
CA GLY A 198 22.64 35.18 15.61
C GLY A 198 21.44 34.51 16.26
N ALA A 199 21.47 34.48 17.61
CA ALA A 199 20.33 34.09 18.42
C ALA A 199 19.35 35.26 18.56
N PHE A 200 18.05 34.99 18.60
CA PHE A 200 17.03 36.00 18.83
C PHE A 200 15.85 35.43 19.62
N LYS A 201 15.14 36.32 20.30
CA LYS A 201 13.98 36.00 21.11
C LYS A 201 12.74 35.85 20.19
N VAL A 202 11.92 34.86 20.47
CA VAL A 202 10.62 34.64 19.86
C VAL A 202 9.57 34.46 20.95
N ARG A 203 8.32 34.81 20.64
CA ARG A 203 7.21 34.73 21.59
C ARG A 203 6.20 33.72 21.20
N ARG A 204 5.64 33.87 19.97
CA ARG A 204 4.55 33.07 19.42
C ARG A 204 4.84 32.65 18.00
N PHE A 205 3.99 31.79 17.47
CA PHE A 205 4.11 31.31 16.09
C PHE A 205 4.03 32.46 15.07
N ASP A 206 3.20 33.46 15.30
CA ASP A 206 2.98 34.58 14.37
C ASP A 206 4.20 35.51 14.26
N ASP A 207 4.99 35.69 15.29
CA ASP A 207 6.25 36.44 15.21
C ASP A 207 7.45 35.51 14.89
N TYR A 208 7.35 34.21 15.22
CA TYR A 208 8.39 33.24 14.96
C TYR A 208 8.64 33.04 13.46
N VAL A 209 7.59 32.85 12.65
CA VAL A 209 7.72 32.61 11.21
C VAL A 209 8.35 33.81 10.48
N PRO A 210 7.86 35.07 10.62
CA PRO A 210 8.49 36.23 10.00
C PRO A 210 9.92 36.50 10.52
N ALA A 211 10.20 36.21 11.80
CA ALA A 211 11.54 36.38 12.37
C ALA A 211 12.53 35.37 11.77
N LEU A 212 12.12 34.13 11.58
CA LEU A 212 12.91 33.11 10.89
C LEU A 212 13.17 33.50 9.41
N GLU A 213 12.18 33.99 8.70
CA GLU A 213 12.34 34.41 7.31
C GLU A 213 13.32 35.59 7.19
N LYS A 214 13.22 36.59 8.08
CA LYS A 214 14.21 37.67 8.18
C LYS A 214 15.61 37.14 8.51
N ALA A 215 15.69 36.06 9.28
CA ALA A 215 16.92 35.35 9.62
C ALA A 215 17.28 34.26 8.58
N LYS A 216 16.79 34.34 7.35
CA LYS A 216 17.11 33.46 6.21
C LYS A 216 16.76 32.00 6.46
N VAL A 217 15.58 31.74 7.02
CA VAL A 217 15.00 30.41 7.21
C VAL A 217 13.56 30.39 6.74
N VAL A 218 13.27 29.66 5.70
CA VAL A 218 11.90 29.35 5.25
C VAL A 218 11.44 28.09 6.00
N LEU A 219 10.55 28.26 6.97
CA LEU A 219 10.13 27.18 7.87
C LEU A 219 9.32 26.08 7.13
N ASP A 220 8.38 26.49 6.27
CA ASP A 220 7.48 25.60 5.56
C ASP A 220 8.21 24.90 4.39
N ALA A 221 8.17 23.56 4.38
CA ALA A 221 8.77 22.74 3.34
C ALA A 221 8.07 22.90 1.98
N GLU A 222 6.74 23.05 1.96
CA GLU A 222 6.00 23.26 0.71
C GLU A 222 6.35 24.62 0.10
N ARG A 223 6.54 25.64 0.92
CA ARG A 223 7.01 26.93 0.45
C ARG A 223 8.42 26.84 -0.14
N ARG A 224 9.34 26.08 0.50
CA ARG A 224 10.68 25.85 -0.08
C ARG A 224 10.61 25.14 -1.43
N LYS A 225 9.74 24.11 -1.56
CA LYS A 225 9.51 23.42 -2.84
C LYS A 225 9.03 24.40 -3.92
N ASN A 226 8.04 25.22 -3.60
CA ASN A 226 7.49 26.19 -4.54
C ASN A 226 8.54 27.22 -5.00
N ILE A 227 9.40 27.72 -4.11
CA ILE A 227 10.52 28.60 -4.46
C ILE A 227 11.47 27.87 -5.41
N ILE A 228 11.91 26.67 -5.06
CA ILE A 228 12.84 25.89 -5.88
C ILE A 228 12.26 25.65 -7.29
N LEU A 229 11.00 25.23 -7.35
CA LEU A 229 10.36 24.87 -8.62
C LEU A 229 10.15 26.10 -9.52
N HIS A 230 9.71 27.23 -8.93
CA HIS A 230 9.52 28.48 -9.64
C HIS A 230 10.86 29.01 -10.22
N ASP A 231 11.86 29.17 -9.37
CA ASP A 231 13.15 29.69 -9.78
C ASP A 231 13.88 28.76 -10.76
N ALA A 232 13.75 27.43 -10.60
CA ALA A 232 14.32 26.46 -11.53
C ALA A 232 13.67 26.53 -12.93
N ARG A 233 12.36 26.73 -12.98
CA ARG A 233 11.63 26.90 -14.26
C ARG A 233 11.97 28.23 -14.92
N ASP A 234 12.11 29.30 -14.18
CA ASP A 234 12.50 30.60 -14.70
C ASP A 234 13.93 30.59 -15.27
N LEU A 235 14.85 29.97 -14.55
CA LEU A 235 16.25 29.80 -15.04
C LEU A 235 16.31 28.91 -16.30
N ALA A 236 15.52 27.84 -16.32
CA ALA A 236 15.44 26.97 -17.51
C ALA A 236 14.85 27.74 -18.70
N PHE A 237 13.74 28.45 -18.50
CA PHE A 237 13.08 29.24 -19.53
C PHE A 237 13.99 30.34 -20.11
N ALA A 238 14.77 31.03 -19.26
CA ALA A 238 15.74 32.01 -19.67
C ALA A 238 16.84 31.45 -20.59
N GLN A 239 17.03 30.12 -20.59
CA GLN A 239 17.96 29.40 -21.46
C GLN A 239 17.26 28.74 -22.67
N GLY A 240 15.96 28.92 -22.85
CA GLY A 240 15.17 28.24 -23.88
C GLY A 240 15.01 26.74 -23.62
N LEU A 241 15.08 26.33 -22.34
CA LEU A 241 15.00 24.95 -21.87
C LEU A 241 13.79 24.73 -20.98
N GLU A 242 13.51 23.47 -20.72
CA GLU A 242 12.45 23.04 -19.78
C GLU A 242 13.06 22.22 -18.65
N LEU A 243 12.55 22.41 -17.43
CA LEU A 243 12.89 21.56 -16.29
C LEU A 243 12.23 20.17 -16.48
N ILE A 244 12.99 19.10 -16.26
CA ILE A 244 12.41 17.74 -16.17
C ILE A 244 11.90 17.54 -14.74
N ASP A 245 10.63 17.32 -14.60
CA ASP A 245 9.99 17.12 -13.29
C ASP A 245 10.55 15.86 -12.60
N ASP A 246 10.87 16.02 -11.31
CA ASP A 246 11.32 14.95 -10.42
C ASP A 246 10.84 15.26 -8.99
N GLU A 247 9.58 14.94 -8.72
CA GLU A 247 8.95 15.24 -7.42
C GLU A 247 9.69 14.60 -6.23
N PRO A 248 10.15 13.33 -6.28
CA PRO A 248 10.94 12.76 -5.20
C PRO A 248 12.27 13.51 -4.93
N LEU A 249 12.93 13.99 -5.97
CA LEU A 249 14.15 14.80 -5.84
C LEU A 249 13.83 16.18 -5.26
N LEU A 250 12.76 16.82 -5.70
CA LEU A 250 12.29 18.11 -5.18
C LEU A 250 11.98 18.02 -3.69
N GLU A 251 11.27 16.97 -3.28
CA GLU A 251 11.00 16.66 -1.87
C GLU A 251 12.29 16.51 -1.04
N GLU A 252 13.26 15.78 -1.57
CA GLU A 252 14.55 15.59 -0.90
C GLU A 252 15.32 16.91 -0.78
N VAL A 253 15.46 17.64 -1.89
CA VAL A 253 16.26 18.86 -1.96
C VAL A 253 15.66 19.97 -1.09
N ALA A 254 14.34 20.16 -1.09
CA ALA A 254 13.67 21.13 -0.24
C ALA A 254 13.89 20.87 1.27
N ARG A 255 14.23 19.63 1.62
CA ARG A 255 14.57 19.24 3.01
C ARG A 255 16.07 19.26 3.31
N LEU A 256 16.89 19.62 2.35
CA LEU A 256 18.34 19.80 2.57
C LEU A 256 18.72 21.27 2.83
N VAL A 257 17.82 22.21 2.57
CA VAL A 257 18.06 23.64 2.65
C VAL A 257 17.06 24.35 3.56
N GLU A 258 17.48 25.40 4.23
CA GLU A 258 16.61 26.33 4.96
C GLU A 258 16.32 27.61 4.16
N TRP A 259 17.24 27.97 3.26
CA TRP A 259 17.16 29.14 2.37
C TRP A 259 17.54 28.74 0.95
N PRO A 260 16.59 28.29 0.13
CA PRO A 260 16.88 27.79 -1.20
C PRO A 260 17.36 28.92 -2.12
N VAL A 261 18.50 28.70 -2.78
CA VAL A 261 19.02 29.54 -3.83
C VAL A 261 19.30 28.66 -5.06
N VAL A 262 18.53 28.86 -6.11
CA VAL A 262 18.58 28.03 -7.31
C VAL A 262 19.63 28.57 -8.27
N LEU A 263 20.49 27.68 -8.75
CA LEU A 263 21.58 28.00 -9.65
C LEU A 263 21.55 27.07 -10.86
N ILE A 264 22.12 27.50 -11.97
CA ILE A 264 22.29 26.68 -13.17
C ILE A 264 23.77 26.37 -13.39
N GLY A 265 24.07 25.10 -13.68
CA GLY A 265 25.37 24.60 -14.04
C GLY A 265 25.35 23.95 -15.42
N GLU A 266 26.54 23.65 -15.96
CA GLU A 266 26.69 22.95 -17.22
C GLU A 266 27.75 21.86 -17.15
N PHE A 267 27.63 20.89 -18.06
CA PHE A 267 28.64 19.86 -18.32
C PHE A 267 28.95 19.75 -19.80
N ASP A 268 30.02 19.04 -20.15
CA ASP A 268 30.46 18.90 -21.52
C ASP A 268 29.41 18.17 -22.37
N ALA A 269 29.05 18.75 -23.51
CA ALA A 269 28.06 18.18 -24.43
C ALA A 269 28.45 16.78 -24.95
N ALA A 270 29.72 16.41 -24.92
CA ALA A 270 30.20 15.07 -25.28
C ALA A 270 29.67 13.95 -24.37
N PHE A 271 29.11 14.28 -23.21
CA PHE A 271 28.43 13.30 -22.37
C PHE A 271 27.01 13.00 -22.81
N LEU A 272 26.41 13.78 -23.70
CA LEU A 272 25.06 13.49 -24.24
C LEU A 272 25.01 12.25 -25.12
N ASP A 273 26.18 11.65 -25.47
CA ASP A 273 26.27 10.35 -26.13
C ASP A 273 25.84 9.17 -25.19
N ILE A 274 25.81 9.40 -23.88
CA ILE A 274 25.35 8.41 -22.90
C ILE A 274 23.81 8.47 -22.85
N PRO A 275 23.10 7.35 -22.55
CA PRO A 275 21.66 7.37 -22.38
C PRO A 275 21.21 8.45 -21.39
N PRO A 276 20.15 9.22 -21.71
CA PRO A 276 19.71 10.34 -20.87
C PRO A 276 19.31 9.92 -19.45
N GLU A 277 18.82 8.70 -19.27
CA GLU A 277 18.47 8.16 -17.97
C GLU A 277 19.70 7.92 -17.09
N VAL A 278 20.84 7.54 -17.69
CA VAL A 278 22.13 7.39 -16.98
C VAL A 278 22.62 8.76 -16.52
N ILE A 279 22.56 9.76 -17.39
CA ILE A 279 22.94 11.14 -17.02
C ILE A 279 22.08 11.64 -15.88
N ARG A 280 20.76 11.46 -15.98
CA ARG A 280 19.80 11.84 -14.93
C ARG A 280 20.10 11.11 -13.61
N ALA A 281 20.29 9.80 -13.64
CA ALA A 281 20.60 9.00 -12.45
C ALA A 281 21.93 9.46 -11.80
N THR A 282 22.97 9.68 -12.60
CA THR A 282 24.28 10.16 -12.14
C THR A 282 24.18 11.51 -11.43
N ILE A 283 23.55 12.50 -12.06
CA ILE A 283 23.42 13.85 -11.53
C ILE A 283 22.54 13.86 -10.26
N ARG A 284 21.43 13.12 -10.29
CA ARG A 284 20.51 12.98 -9.17
C ARG A 284 21.18 12.30 -7.97
N ALA A 285 21.82 11.16 -8.18
CA ALA A 285 22.38 10.37 -7.07
C ALA A 285 23.55 11.10 -6.40
N ASN A 286 24.45 11.68 -7.18
CA ASN A 286 25.71 12.24 -6.68
C ASN A 286 25.59 13.69 -6.21
N GLN A 287 24.79 14.54 -6.86
CA GLN A 287 24.75 15.97 -6.59
C GLN A 287 23.34 16.51 -6.26
N LYS A 288 22.32 15.67 -6.24
CA LYS A 288 20.93 16.09 -5.98
C LYS A 288 20.49 17.25 -6.89
N CYS A 289 20.91 17.22 -8.16
CA CYS A 289 20.58 18.23 -9.14
C CYS A 289 19.51 17.74 -10.12
N PHE A 290 18.77 18.68 -10.70
CA PHE A 290 17.75 18.42 -11.71
C PHE A 290 18.35 18.60 -13.10
N VAL A 291 17.84 17.86 -14.07
CA VAL A 291 18.27 17.95 -15.45
C VAL A 291 17.28 18.75 -16.29
N LEU A 292 17.77 19.32 -17.38
CA LEU A 292 17.01 20.16 -18.30
C LEU A 292 16.89 19.48 -19.66
N ARG A 293 15.83 19.81 -20.41
CA ARG A 293 15.63 19.36 -21.78
C ARG A 293 15.36 20.54 -22.71
N ALA A 294 15.71 20.38 -23.99
CA ALA A 294 15.31 21.29 -25.06
C ALA A 294 13.80 21.11 -25.38
N GLN A 295 13.20 22.09 -26.04
CA GLN A 295 11.77 22.05 -26.48
C GLN A 295 11.44 20.85 -27.37
N GLY A 296 12.43 20.24 -28.04
CA GLY A 296 12.28 18.99 -28.79
C GLY A 296 12.37 17.71 -27.97
N GLY A 297 12.46 17.79 -26.64
CA GLY A 297 12.50 16.66 -25.72
C GLY A 297 13.88 16.07 -25.44
N ALA A 298 14.90 16.43 -26.23
CA ALA A 298 16.28 15.98 -26.02
C ALA A 298 16.89 16.58 -24.75
N LEU A 299 17.68 15.77 -24.01
CA LEU A 299 18.35 16.23 -22.81
C LEU A 299 19.36 17.36 -23.16
N ALA A 300 19.39 18.40 -22.34
CA ALA A 300 20.37 19.47 -22.46
C ALA A 300 21.61 19.20 -21.58
N ASN A 301 22.76 19.76 -21.95
CA ASN A 301 23.98 19.67 -21.16
C ASN A 301 24.04 20.67 -19.99
N LYS A 302 22.86 20.94 -19.40
CA LYS A 302 22.70 21.86 -18.26
C LYS A 302 21.92 21.21 -17.16
N PHE A 303 22.17 21.62 -15.93
CA PHE A 303 21.49 21.11 -14.75
C PHE A 303 21.16 22.25 -13.77
N ILE A 304 20.14 22.07 -12.98
CA ILE A 304 19.77 22.94 -11.85
C ILE A 304 20.30 22.34 -10.56
N LEU A 305 20.93 23.16 -9.76
CA LEU A 305 21.34 22.83 -8.40
C LEU A 305 20.73 23.84 -7.41
N VAL A 306 20.57 23.42 -6.17
CA VAL A 306 20.03 24.26 -5.11
C VAL A 306 21.07 24.43 -4.01
N SER A 307 21.49 25.67 -3.80
CA SER A 307 22.37 26.07 -2.71
C SER A 307 21.54 26.47 -1.48
N ASN A 308 22.14 26.36 -0.30
CA ASN A 308 21.57 26.85 0.96
C ASN A 308 22.12 28.23 1.35
N ILE A 309 22.88 28.89 0.48
CA ILE A 309 23.45 30.19 0.72
C ILE A 309 23.39 31.10 -0.51
N GLU A 310 23.27 32.40 -0.28
CA GLU A 310 23.52 33.45 -1.27
C GLU A 310 25.03 33.72 -1.29
N ALA A 311 25.69 33.41 -2.39
CA ALA A 311 27.13 33.67 -2.54
C ALA A 311 27.35 35.06 -3.15
N SER A 312 28.42 35.73 -2.71
CA SER A 312 28.76 37.10 -3.16
C SER A 312 29.09 37.23 -4.64
N ASP A 313 29.45 36.09 -5.28
CA ASP A 313 29.72 35.98 -6.72
C ASP A 313 28.53 35.57 -7.57
N GLY A 314 27.32 35.64 -6.99
CA GLY A 314 26.08 35.16 -7.63
C GLY A 314 26.00 33.64 -7.77
N GLY A 315 26.86 32.88 -7.07
CA GLY A 315 26.88 31.42 -7.11
C GLY A 315 27.77 30.81 -8.18
N ALA A 316 28.58 31.62 -8.91
CA ALA A 316 29.44 31.14 -10.00
C ALA A 316 30.43 30.07 -9.53
N ALA A 317 31.06 30.26 -8.38
CA ALA A 317 32.00 29.28 -7.79
C ALA A 317 31.30 27.98 -7.38
N ILE A 318 30.06 28.08 -6.86
CA ILE A 318 29.23 26.93 -6.49
C ILE A 318 28.85 26.13 -7.73
N ALA A 319 28.36 26.79 -8.79
CA ALA A 319 27.98 26.15 -10.04
C ALA A 319 29.17 25.47 -10.71
N ALA A 320 30.34 26.15 -10.79
CA ALA A 320 31.56 25.59 -11.34
C ALA A 320 32.10 24.41 -10.50
N GLY A 321 32.00 24.50 -9.17
CA GLY A 321 32.35 23.40 -8.27
C GLY A 321 31.53 22.15 -8.50
N ASN A 322 30.19 22.29 -8.55
CA ASN A 322 29.27 21.19 -8.87
C ASN A 322 29.50 20.65 -10.28
N GLY A 323 29.73 21.53 -11.28
CA GLY A 323 30.07 21.12 -12.66
C GLY A 323 31.33 20.24 -12.74
N ARG A 324 32.36 20.50 -11.93
CA ARG A 324 33.54 19.62 -11.84
C ARG A 324 33.20 18.23 -11.31
N VAL A 325 32.37 18.13 -10.25
CA VAL A 325 31.96 16.84 -9.71
C VAL A 325 31.06 16.10 -10.70
N VAL A 326 30.08 16.78 -11.28
CA VAL A 326 29.21 16.19 -12.32
C VAL A 326 30.06 15.66 -13.49
N ARG A 327 31.02 16.42 -13.96
CA ARG A 327 31.96 15.98 -15.03
C ARG A 327 32.71 14.70 -14.65
N ALA A 328 33.27 14.63 -13.44
CA ALA A 328 33.96 13.44 -12.95
C ALA A 328 33.07 12.21 -12.99
N ARG A 329 31.84 12.34 -12.45
CA ARG A 329 30.88 11.25 -12.41
C ARG A 329 30.35 10.83 -13.78
N LEU A 330 30.13 11.78 -14.68
CA LEU A 330 29.74 11.47 -16.05
C LEU A 330 30.89 10.84 -16.84
N SER A 331 32.14 11.17 -16.53
CA SER A 331 33.32 10.49 -17.13
C SER A 331 33.37 9.02 -16.72
N ASP A 332 33.13 8.72 -15.45
CA ASP A 332 33.02 7.33 -14.95
C ASP A 332 31.89 6.60 -15.66
N ALA A 333 30.69 7.20 -15.72
CA ALA A 333 29.53 6.63 -16.40
C ALA A 333 29.78 6.39 -17.91
N LYS A 334 30.46 7.33 -18.61
CA LYS A 334 30.83 7.17 -20.02
C LYS A 334 31.81 6.02 -20.20
N PHE A 335 32.78 5.90 -19.33
CA PHE A 335 33.74 4.81 -19.36
C PHE A 335 33.05 3.45 -19.19
N PHE A 336 32.13 3.32 -18.23
CA PHE A 336 31.35 2.08 -18.05
C PHE A 336 30.48 1.78 -19.27
N TRP A 337 29.79 2.79 -19.81
CA TRP A 337 28.98 2.67 -21.02
C TRP A 337 29.78 2.14 -22.20
N GLU A 338 30.91 2.79 -22.52
CA GLU A 338 31.78 2.41 -23.65
C GLU A 338 32.46 1.05 -23.44
N SER A 339 32.78 0.68 -22.20
CA SER A 339 33.37 -0.61 -21.87
C SER A 339 32.34 -1.73 -22.00
N ASP A 340 31.13 -1.49 -21.55
CA ASP A 340 30.03 -2.45 -21.61
C ASP A 340 29.56 -2.73 -23.04
N LEU A 341 29.54 -1.71 -23.91
CA LEU A 341 29.17 -1.86 -25.33
C LEU A 341 30.10 -2.82 -26.11
N LYS A 342 31.34 -3.00 -25.66
CA LYS A 342 32.33 -3.91 -26.31
C LYS A 342 32.02 -5.39 -26.05
N ILE A 343 31.15 -5.70 -25.07
CA ILE A 343 30.84 -7.06 -24.64
C ILE A 343 29.38 -7.36 -24.96
N LYS A 344 29.12 -8.40 -25.75
CA LYS A 344 27.76 -8.80 -26.07
C LYS A 344 26.99 -9.26 -24.80
N LEU A 345 25.69 -9.01 -24.77
CA LEU A 345 24.83 -9.48 -23.67
C LEU A 345 24.93 -10.99 -23.52
N GLU A 346 25.00 -11.74 -24.62
CA GLU A 346 25.12 -13.19 -24.60
C GLU A 346 26.41 -13.68 -23.93
N ASP A 347 27.53 -12.99 -24.13
CA ASP A 347 28.81 -13.31 -23.52
C ASP A 347 28.84 -13.07 -22.00
N ARG A 348 27.85 -12.35 -21.49
CA ARG A 348 27.67 -12.07 -20.07
C ARG A 348 26.91 -13.19 -19.33
N LEU A 349 26.13 -14.02 -20.04
CA LEU A 349 25.28 -15.05 -19.44
C LEU A 349 26.01 -16.01 -18.49
N PRO A 350 27.25 -16.49 -18.80
CA PRO A 350 27.94 -17.38 -17.88
C PRO A 350 28.28 -16.75 -16.50
N LYS A 351 28.32 -15.41 -16.42
CA LYS A 351 28.54 -14.72 -15.15
C LYS A 351 27.30 -14.81 -14.23
N LEU A 352 26.10 -14.97 -14.78
CA LEU A 352 24.86 -15.13 -14.02
C LEU A 352 24.85 -16.44 -13.20
N ASP A 353 25.60 -17.45 -13.59
CA ASP A 353 25.73 -18.70 -12.83
C ASP A 353 26.49 -18.51 -11.50
N ARG A 354 27.16 -17.35 -11.33
CA ARG A 354 27.87 -16.99 -10.08
C ARG A 354 27.03 -16.11 -9.15
N ILE A 355 25.89 -15.63 -9.61
CA ILE A 355 24.99 -14.81 -8.81
C ILE A 355 23.90 -15.69 -8.24
N VAL A 356 23.90 -15.87 -6.93
CA VAL A 356 22.86 -16.59 -6.22
C VAL A 356 21.57 -15.75 -6.27
N PHE A 357 20.51 -16.31 -6.87
CA PHE A 357 19.18 -15.72 -6.82
C PHE A 357 18.55 -15.95 -5.45
N HIS A 358 18.55 -17.19 -5.02
CA HIS A 358 18.12 -17.61 -3.69
C HIS A 358 18.81 -18.93 -3.35
N GLU A 359 19.17 -19.13 -2.08
CA GLU A 359 19.91 -20.30 -1.62
C GLU A 359 19.29 -21.64 -2.08
N LYS A 360 17.96 -21.75 -1.99
CA LYS A 360 17.20 -22.94 -2.39
C LYS A 360 16.76 -22.98 -3.85
N LEU A 361 16.69 -21.82 -4.53
CA LEU A 361 16.20 -21.70 -5.91
C LEU A 361 17.34 -21.60 -6.94
N GLY A 362 18.57 -21.57 -6.45
CA GLY A 362 19.76 -21.57 -7.30
C GLY A 362 20.21 -20.20 -7.76
N THR A 363 20.91 -20.15 -8.89
CA THR A 363 21.56 -18.97 -9.46
C THR A 363 20.63 -18.18 -10.39
N GLN A 364 21.02 -16.95 -10.72
CA GLN A 364 20.34 -16.18 -11.75
C GLN A 364 20.42 -16.84 -13.14
N GLY A 365 21.51 -17.53 -13.46
CA GLY A 365 21.64 -18.27 -14.72
C GLY A 365 20.64 -19.44 -14.81
N GLU A 366 20.41 -20.17 -13.72
CA GLU A 366 19.39 -21.22 -13.66
C GLU A 366 17.98 -20.64 -13.77
N ARG A 367 17.74 -19.51 -13.11
CA ARG A 367 16.47 -18.79 -13.23
C ARG A 367 16.18 -18.34 -14.66
N VAL A 368 17.15 -17.76 -15.35
CA VAL A 368 17.03 -17.34 -16.76
C VAL A 368 16.63 -18.53 -17.66
N LYS A 369 17.20 -19.71 -17.45
CA LYS A 369 16.81 -20.91 -18.22
C LYS A 369 15.33 -21.31 -18.01
N ARG A 370 14.82 -21.18 -16.79
CA ARG A 370 13.40 -21.45 -16.49
C ARG A 370 12.49 -20.39 -17.13
N ILE A 371 12.87 -19.12 -17.02
CA ILE A 371 12.11 -17.99 -17.63
C ILE A 371 12.12 -18.14 -19.17
N GLU A 372 13.24 -18.50 -19.79
CA GLU A 372 13.34 -18.74 -21.24
C GLU A 372 12.39 -19.84 -21.71
N ALA A 373 12.38 -20.99 -21.02
CA ALA A 373 11.48 -22.10 -21.35
C ALA A 373 10.00 -21.69 -21.19
N LEU A 374 9.66 -21.01 -20.09
CA LEU A 374 8.32 -20.55 -19.81
C LEU A 374 7.85 -19.46 -20.77
N ALA A 375 8.71 -18.50 -21.12
CA ALA A 375 8.39 -17.46 -22.10
C ALA A 375 8.09 -18.05 -23.48
N ARG A 376 8.83 -19.07 -23.90
CA ARG A 376 8.57 -19.81 -25.13
C ARG A 376 7.22 -20.51 -25.11
N GLU A 377 6.83 -21.10 -23.98
CA GLU A 377 5.54 -21.76 -23.78
C GLU A 377 4.37 -20.77 -23.78
N LEU A 378 4.56 -19.60 -23.13
CA LEU A 378 3.55 -18.56 -23.04
C LEU A 378 3.37 -17.76 -24.35
N ALA A 379 4.38 -17.74 -25.22
CA ALA A 379 4.38 -16.93 -26.43
C ALA A 379 3.15 -17.16 -27.32
N PRO A 380 2.72 -18.40 -27.64
CA PRO A 380 1.50 -18.63 -28.43
C PRO A 380 0.23 -18.08 -27.75
N VAL A 381 0.16 -18.13 -26.42
CA VAL A 381 -1.02 -17.68 -25.65
C VAL A 381 -1.20 -16.15 -25.77
N VAL A 382 -0.10 -15.42 -25.88
CA VAL A 382 -0.11 -13.95 -25.96
C VAL A 382 0.05 -13.45 -27.40
N GLY A 383 0.13 -14.35 -28.39
CA GLY A 383 0.31 -14.00 -29.79
C GLY A 383 1.74 -13.56 -30.16
N ALA A 384 2.73 -13.97 -29.38
CA ALA A 384 4.15 -13.70 -29.64
C ALA A 384 4.82 -14.80 -30.45
N ASP A 385 5.94 -14.45 -31.09
CA ASP A 385 6.87 -15.41 -31.68
C ASP A 385 7.64 -16.13 -30.57
N PRO A 386 7.61 -17.49 -30.49
CA PRO A 386 8.26 -18.23 -29.41
C PRO A 386 9.78 -18.09 -29.36
N ASP A 387 10.45 -17.92 -30.52
CA ASP A 387 11.90 -17.78 -30.58
C ASP A 387 12.33 -16.39 -30.12
N ARG A 388 11.57 -15.35 -30.48
CA ARG A 388 11.79 -13.99 -29.98
C ARG A 388 11.56 -13.88 -28.48
N ALA A 389 10.49 -14.49 -27.99
CA ALA A 389 10.19 -14.52 -26.56
C ALA A 389 11.28 -15.23 -25.76
N ALA A 390 11.73 -16.39 -26.23
CA ALA A 390 12.86 -17.12 -25.63
C ALA A 390 14.17 -16.32 -25.70
N ARG A 391 14.46 -15.66 -26.83
CA ARG A 391 15.65 -14.81 -26.98
C ARG A 391 15.64 -13.64 -26.01
N ALA A 392 14.52 -12.95 -25.90
CA ALA A 392 14.35 -11.84 -24.97
C ALA A 392 14.50 -12.30 -23.52
N ALA A 393 13.86 -13.40 -23.14
CA ALA A 393 13.96 -13.99 -21.80
C ALA A 393 15.39 -14.39 -21.44
N ARG A 394 16.11 -15.00 -22.37
CA ARG A 394 17.52 -15.38 -22.22
C ARG A 394 18.44 -14.19 -21.94
N LEU A 395 18.17 -13.06 -22.57
CA LEU A 395 18.98 -11.84 -22.40
C LEU A 395 18.49 -10.92 -21.28
N ALA A 396 17.28 -11.13 -20.77
CA ALA A 396 16.56 -10.21 -19.89
C ALA A 396 17.32 -9.83 -18.59
N LYS A 397 18.20 -10.70 -18.10
CA LYS A 397 18.99 -10.49 -16.88
C LYS A 397 20.49 -10.28 -17.16
N ALA A 398 20.91 -10.26 -18.43
CA ALA A 398 22.32 -10.19 -18.79
C ALA A 398 23.01 -8.87 -18.41
N ASP A 399 22.23 -7.79 -18.29
CA ASP A 399 22.70 -6.47 -17.85
C ASP A 399 23.05 -6.38 -16.35
N LEU A 400 22.56 -7.31 -15.53
CA LEU A 400 22.88 -7.36 -14.09
C LEU A 400 24.39 -7.51 -13.80
N VAL A 401 25.16 -8.02 -14.76
CA VAL A 401 26.61 -8.18 -14.64
C VAL A 401 27.40 -7.16 -15.46
N SER A 402 26.74 -6.08 -15.89
CA SER A 402 27.41 -4.94 -16.53
C SER A 402 27.98 -3.99 -15.47
N GLU A 403 29.00 -3.23 -15.84
CA GLU A 403 29.58 -2.18 -15.00
C GLU A 403 28.54 -1.10 -14.69
N MET A 404 27.74 -0.74 -15.71
CA MET A 404 26.69 0.27 -15.59
C MET A 404 25.62 -0.09 -14.59
N VAL A 405 25.09 -1.31 -14.60
CA VAL A 405 24.08 -1.76 -13.63
C VAL A 405 24.70 -2.01 -12.26
N GLY A 406 25.99 -2.34 -12.21
CA GLY A 406 26.75 -2.41 -10.96
C GLY A 406 26.78 -1.06 -10.23
N GLU A 407 26.97 0.06 -10.95
CA GLU A 407 26.95 1.42 -10.40
C GLU A 407 25.52 1.96 -10.21
N PHE A 408 24.59 1.67 -11.14
CA PHE A 408 23.21 2.15 -11.14
C PHE A 408 22.21 0.99 -11.18
N PRO A 409 21.99 0.28 -10.06
CA PRO A 409 21.11 -0.89 -10.01
C PRO A 409 19.64 -0.59 -10.41
N GLU A 410 19.19 0.65 -10.23
CA GLU A 410 17.86 1.10 -10.62
C GLU A 410 17.66 1.17 -12.15
N LEU A 411 18.71 1.13 -12.93
CA LEU A 411 18.67 1.14 -14.41
C LEU A 411 18.70 -0.26 -15.02
N GLN A 412 18.62 -1.33 -14.21
CA GLN A 412 18.50 -2.70 -14.70
C GLN A 412 17.28 -2.85 -15.63
N GLY A 413 17.43 -3.62 -16.67
CA GLY A 413 16.45 -3.76 -17.75
C GLY A 413 16.55 -2.64 -18.78
N LEU A 414 16.54 -1.37 -18.37
CA LEU A 414 16.71 -0.22 -19.26
C LEU A 414 18.08 -0.27 -19.97
N ILE A 415 19.14 -0.51 -19.23
CA ILE A 415 20.51 -0.65 -19.79
C ILE A 415 20.58 -1.86 -20.71
N GLY A 416 19.97 -2.98 -20.32
CA GLY A 416 19.85 -4.17 -21.17
C GLY A 416 19.16 -3.88 -22.50
N ARG A 417 18.11 -3.04 -22.51
CA ARG A 417 17.43 -2.57 -23.71
C ARG A 417 18.40 -1.83 -24.64
N TYR A 418 19.15 -0.88 -24.12
CA TYR A 418 20.09 -0.11 -24.90
C TYR A 418 21.19 -0.99 -25.50
N TYR A 419 21.74 -1.93 -24.73
CA TYR A 419 22.76 -2.85 -25.24
C TYR A 419 22.21 -3.79 -26.29
N ALA A 420 21.01 -4.35 -26.09
CA ALA A 420 20.37 -5.22 -27.08
C ALA A 420 20.07 -4.48 -28.39
N ALA A 421 19.56 -3.25 -28.32
CA ALA A 421 19.32 -2.41 -29.48
C ALA A 421 20.62 -2.08 -30.23
N HIS A 422 21.70 -1.74 -29.49
CA HIS A 422 23.01 -1.47 -30.08
C HIS A 422 23.61 -2.70 -30.77
N GLN A 423 23.33 -3.90 -30.25
CA GLN A 423 23.81 -5.17 -30.80
C GLN A 423 22.96 -5.69 -31.98
N GLY A 424 21.90 -4.97 -32.36
CA GLY A 424 21.09 -5.28 -33.53
C GLY A 424 20.06 -6.41 -33.28
N GLU A 425 19.63 -6.63 -32.03
CA GLU A 425 18.52 -7.54 -31.72
C GLU A 425 17.22 -7.01 -32.37
N ASP A 426 16.28 -7.92 -32.65
CA ASP A 426 14.95 -7.56 -33.15
C ASP A 426 14.26 -6.59 -32.17
N SER A 427 13.55 -5.60 -32.68
CA SER A 427 13.00 -4.48 -31.89
C SER A 427 12.14 -4.89 -30.70
N SER A 428 11.48 -6.05 -30.73
CA SER A 428 10.69 -6.59 -29.64
C SER A 428 11.58 -7.12 -28.48
N VAL A 429 12.79 -7.59 -28.79
CA VAL A 429 13.71 -8.15 -27.78
C VAL A 429 14.23 -7.07 -26.80
N PRO A 430 14.77 -5.92 -27.26
CA PRO A 430 15.15 -4.83 -26.37
C PRO A 430 13.98 -4.32 -25.52
N ALA A 431 12.79 -4.16 -26.10
CA ALA A 431 11.60 -3.74 -25.38
C ALA A 431 11.27 -4.71 -24.24
N ALA A 432 11.25 -6.00 -24.52
CA ALA A 432 10.97 -7.03 -23.53
C ALA A 432 12.03 -7.11 -22.41
N ILE A 433 13.30 -6.85 -22.72
CA ILE A 433 14.39 -6.78 -21.72
C ILE A 433 14.11 -5.68 -20.69
N GLU A 434 13.60 -4.51 -21.09
CA GLU A 434 13.21 -3.47 -20.13
C GLU A 434 11.89 -3.81 -19.43
N GLU A 435 10.88 -4.23 -20.19
CA GLU A 435 9.50 -4.31 -19.73
C GLU A 435 9.18 -5.52 -18.88
N HIS A 436 10.04 -6.56 -18.86
CA HIS A 436 9.75 -7.74 -18.03
C HIS A 436 9.71 -7.43 -16.52
N TYR A 437 10.29 -6.34 -16.07
CA TYR A 437 10.14 -5.86 -14.70
C TYR A 437 8.78 -5.21 -14.43
N LYS A 438 8.08 -4.75 -15.48
CA LYS A 438 6.81 -4.04 -15.34
C LYS A 438 5.61 -4.98 -15.22
N PRO A 439 4.52 -4.53 -14.58
CA PRO A 439 4.44 -3.34 -13.74
C PRO A 439 5.13 -3.56 -12.39
N GLN A 440 5.80 -2.54 -11.86
CA GLN A 440 6.46 -2.55 -10.55
C GLN A 440 5.56 -1.98 -9.44
N GLY A 441 4.49 -1.29 -9.79
CA GLY A 441 3.54 -0.69 -8.85
C GLY A 441 2.17 -0.43 -9.46
N PRO A 442 1.21 0.05 -8.68
CA PRO A 442 -0.17 0.24 -9.15
C PRO A 442 -0.31 1.25 -10.30
N SER A 443 0.54 2.28 -10.31
CA SER A 443 0.54 3.34 -11.33
C SER A 443 1.49 3.09 -12.50
N ASP A 444 2.27 2.00 -12.47
CA ASP A 444 3.20 1.69 -13.56
C ASP A 444 2.45 1.12 -14.76
N ARG A 445 2.96 1.39 -15.96
CA ARG A 445 2.38 0.86 -17.20
C ARG A 445 2.54 -0.64 -17.30
N VAL A 446 1.58 -1.30 -17.92
CA VAL A 446 1.64 -2.73 -18.24
C VAL A 446 2.25 -2.91 -19.64
N PRO A 447 3.11 -3.92 -19.87
CA PRO A 447 3.57 -4.26 -21.21
C PRO A 447 2.41 -4.54 -22.16
N SER A 448 2.51 -4.06 -23.41
CA SER A 448 1.50 -4.27 -24.45
C SER A 448 2.06 -5.02 -25.68
N ASP A 449 3.40 -5.05 -25.85
CA ASP A 449 4.02 -5.88 -26.88
C ASP A 449 3.95 -7.36 -26.48
N PRO A 450 3.52 -8.27 -27.39
CA PRO A 450 3.36 -9.69 -27.06
C PRO A 450 4.62 -10.37 -26.51
N VAL A 451 5.81 -10.04 -27.02
CA VAL A 451 7.08 -10.58 -26.51
C VAL A 451 7.37 -10.08 -25.10
N SER A 452 7.15 -8.79 -24.86
CA SER A 452 7.28 -8.19 -23.52
C SER A 452 6.31 -8.83 -22.53
N ILE A 453 5.08 -9.08 -22.94
CA ILE A 453 4.04 -9.76 -22.13
C ILE A 453 4.51 -11.16 -21.74
N ALA A 454 4.96 -11.97 -22.72
CA ALA A 454 5.41 -13.33 -22.48
C ALA A 454 6.56 -13.39 -21.44
N VAL A 455 7.56 -12.52 -21.60
CA VAL A 455 8.73 -12.49 -20.72
C VAL A 455 8.37 -11.95 -19.32
N ALA A 456 7.50 -10.93 -19.24
CA ALA A 456 7.06 -10.36 -17.97
C ALA A 456 6.21 -11.36 -17.16
N LEU A 457 5.33 -12.11 -17.82
CA LEU A 457 4.58 -13.19 -17.17
C LEU A 457 5.51 -14.29 -16.70
N ALA A 458 6.45 -14.74 -17.57
CA ALA A 458 7.40 -15.79 -17.23
C ALA A 458 8.26 -15.45 -16.00
N ASP A 459 8.80 -14.24 -15.93
CA ASP A 459 9.63 -13.76 -14.80
C ASP A 459 8.84 -13.73 -13.48
N LYS A 460 7.60 -13.24 -13.51
CA LYS A 460 6.74 -13.14 -12.32
C LYS A 460 6.21 -14.49 -11.87
N ILE A 461 5.79 -15.35 -12.80
CA ILE A 461 5.28 -16.68 -12.49
C ILE A 461 6.41 -17.59 -11.97
N ASP A 462 7.62 -17.56 -12.58
CA ASP A 462 8.79 -18.29 -12.05
C ASP A 462 9.10 -17.87 -10.60
N THR A 463 9.04 -16.58 -10.31
CA THR A 463 9.23 -16.07 -8.95
C THR A 463 8.19 -16.62 -7.99
N LEU A 464 6.90 -16.52 -8.34
CA LEU A 464 5.80 -16.97 -7.47
C LEU A 464 5.89 -18.47 -7.21
N VAL A 465 5.96 -19.27 -8.26
CA VAL A 465 6.05 -20.74 -8.16
C VAL A 465 7.28 -21.17 -7.38
N GLY A 466 8.43 -20.52 -7.64
CA GLY A 466 9.69 -20.79 -6.95
C GLY A 466 9.58 -20.61 -5.44
N PHE A 467 9.08 -19.46 -5.00
CA PHE A 467 8.96 -19.19 -3.56
C PHE A 467 7.87 -20.01 -2.88
N TRP A 468 6.79 -20.37 -3.59
CA TRP A 468 5.80 -21.33 -3.10
C TRP A 468 6.36 -22.74 -2.93
N ALA A 469 7.17 -23.20 -3.89
CA ALA A 469 7.81 -24.52 -3.83
C ALA A 469 8.76 -24.69 -2.63
N ILE A 470 9.37 -23.60 -2.15
CA ILE A 470 10.27 -23.63 -0.97
C ILE A 470 9.60 -23.17 0.33
N ASP A 471 8.28 -22.93 0.31
CA ASP A 471 7.43 -22.48 1.42
C ASP A 471 7.85 -21.13 2.05
N GLU A 472 8.42 -20.23 1.24
CA GLU A 472 8.78 -18.86 1.65
C GLU A 472 7.73 -17.83 1.20
N LYS A 473 6.53 -17.96 1.74
CA LYS A 473 5.35 -17.17 1.41
C LYS A 473 5.28 -15.86 2.21
N PRO A 474 4.57 -14.82 1.69
CA PRO A 474 4.39 -13.58 2.44
C PRO A 474 3.50 -13.80 3.67
N THR A 475 3.92 -13.30 4.84
CA THR A 475 3.21 -13.44 6.10
C THR A 475 2.89 -12.07 6.71
N GLY A 476 1.61 -11.82 7.06
CA GLY A 476 1.17 -10.55 7.65
C GLY A 476 1.67 -9.34 6.84
N SER A 477 2.43 -8.43 7.44
CA SER A 477 3.04 -7.28 6.76
C SER A 477 4.37 -7.57 6.07
N LYS A 478 4.95 -8.77 6.25
CA LYS A 478 6.27 -9.13 5.71
C LYS A 478 6.14 -9.75 4.32
N ASP A 479 6.83 -9.16 3.36
CA ASP A 479 6.93 -9.63 1.98
C ASP A 479 8.32 -9.25 1.42
N PRO A 480 9.39 -9.90 1.87
CA PRO A 480 10.76 -9.54 1.52
C PRO A 480 11.07 -9.73 0.04
N TYR A 481 10.34 -10.62 -0.63
CA TYR A 481 10.54 -10.94 -2.05
C TYR A 481 9.51 -10.25 -2.98
N ALA A 482 8.68 -9.38 -2.44
CA ALA A 482 7.64 -8.66 -3.19
C ALA A 482 6.67 -9.57 -3.97
N LEU A 483 6.31 -10.72 -3.42
CA LEU A 483 5.45 -11.71 -4.06
C LEU A 483 4.02 -11.20 -4.29
N ARG A 484 3.50 -10.35 -3.38
CA ARG A 484 2.21 -9.68 -3.58
C ARG A 484 2.22 -8.79 -4.80
N ARG A 485 3.34 -8.08 -5.03
CA ARG A 485 3.54 -7.22 -6.19
C ARG A 485 3.66 -8.05 -7.47
N ALA A 486 4.37 -9.18 -7.42
CA ALA A 486 4.47 -10.09 -8.56
C ALA A 486 3.10 -10.64 -8.97
N ALA A 487 2.28 -11.10 -8.01
CA ALA A 487 0.93 -11.59 -8.29
C ALA A 487 0.01 -10.50 -8.87
N LEU A 488 0.02 -9.28 -8.28
CA LEU A 488 -0.73 -8.16 -8.85
C LEU A 488 -0.23 -7.79 -10.25
N GLY A 489 1.07 -7.92 -10.50
CA GLY A 489 1.65 -7.74 -11.83
C GLY A 489 1.10 -8.74 -12.85
N VAL A 490 1.03 -10.03 -12.51
CA VAL A 490 0.41 -11.05 -13.37
C VAL A 490 -1.07 -10.72 -13.62
N ILE A 491 -1.83 -10.42 -12.56
CA ILE A 491 -3.25 -10.06 -12.67
C ILE A 491 -3.44 -8.89 -13.64
N ARG A 492 -2.70 -7.80 -13.48
CA ARG A 492 -2.80 -6.63 -14.34
C ARG A 492 -2.42 -6.93 -15.78
N ILE A 493 -1.33 -7.67 -16.01
CA ILE A 493 -0.90 -8.05 -17.38
C ILE A 493 -1.99 -8.87 -18.06
N VAL A 494 -2.58 -9.84 -17.36
CA VAL A 494 -3.65 -10.68 -17.91
C VAL A 494 -4.90 -9.87 -18.21
N LEU A 495 -5.35 -9.04 -17.28
CA LEU A 495 -6.62 -8.30 -17.41
C LEU A 495 -6.53 -7.14 -18.41
N GLU A 496 -5.49 -6.32 -18.33
CA GLU A 496 -5.35 -5.14 -19.19
C GLU A 496 -5.08 -5.52 -20.66
N ASN A 497 -4.47 -6.68 -20.91
CA ASN A 497 -4.28 -7.21 -22.26
C ASN A 497 -5.38 -8.21 -22.71
N GLY A 498 -6.37 -8.51 -21.87
CA GLY A 498 -7.47 -9.41 -22.20
C GLY A 498 -7.05 -10.87 -22.45
N LEU A 499 -6.05 -11.36 -21.74
CA LEU A 499 -5.43 -12.66 -22.00
C LEU A 499 -6.20 -13.81 -21.33
N ARG A 500 -6.34 -14.91 -22.06
CA ARG A 500 -6.89 -16.18 -21.57
C ARG A 500 -5.75 -17.05 -21.06
N LEU A 501 -5.53 -17.06 -19.76
CA LEU A 501 -4.41 -17.79 -19.12
C LEU A 501 -4.93 -18.72 -18.03
N ARG A 502 -4.79 -20.03 -18.25
CA ARG A 502 -5.06 -21.04 -17.23
C ARG A 502 -3.82 -21.21 -16.33
N LEU A 503 -3.88 -20.65 -15.15
CA LEU A 503 -2.75 -20.63 -14.21
C LEU A 503 -2.28 -22.04 -13.81
N THR A 504 -3.21 -22.97 -13.58
CA THR A 504 -2.87 -24.37 -13.25
C THR A 504 -2.00 -25.02 -14.32
N ARG A 505 -2.35 -24.87 -15.60
CA ARG A 505 -1.57 -25.43 -16.72
C ARG A 505 -0.13 -24.88 -16.75
N VAL A 506 0.01 -23.58 -16.55
CA VAL A 506 1.33 -22.91 -16.55
C VAL A 506 2.17 -23.33 -15.35
N MET A 507 1.57 -23.46 -14.17
CA MET A 507 2.26 -23.87 -12.95
C MET A 507 2.69 -25.33 -12.99
N ALA A 508 1.87 -26.21 -13.55
CA ALA A 508 2.17 -27.66 -13.65
C ALA A 508 3.48 -27.95 -14.40
N GLY A 509 3.87 -27.13 -15.37
CA GLY A 509 5.14 -27.28 -16.09
C GLY A 509 6.37 -26.82 -15.27
N LEU A 510 6.20 -25.85 -14.37
CA LEU A 510 7.27 -25.23 -13.60
C LEU A 510 7.62 -25.98 -12.31
N VAL A 511 6.63 -26.47 -11.58
CA VAL A 511 6.82 -27.11 -10.27
C VAL A 511 7.82 -28.28 -10.35
N PRO A 512 7.75 -29.20 -11.31
CA PRO A 512 8.73 -30.27 -11.48
C PRO A 512 10.16 -29.77 -11.74
N ALA A 513 10.30 -28.76 -12.62
CA ALA A 513 11.59 -28.21 -13.00
C ALA A 513 12.32 -27.51 -11.84
N ILE A 514 11.58 -27.02 -10.85
CA ILE A 514 12.11 -26.43 -9.62
C ILE A 514 12.45 -27.52 -8.62
N HIS A 515 11.60 -28.54 -8.47
CA HIS A 515 11.80 -29.65 -7.53
C HIS A 515 13.03 -30.53 -7.86
N ASP A 516 13.28 -30.81 -9.14
CA ASP A 516 14.44 -31.62 -9.57
C ASP A 516 15.78 -31.00 -9.19
N LYS A 517 15.80 -29.68 -8.96
CA LYS A 517 17.03 -28.93 -8.61
C LYS A 517 17.20 -28.69 -7.11
N CYS A 518 16.16 -28.83 -6.30
CA CYS A 518 16.26 -28.78 -4.84
C CYS A 518 16.93 -30.09 -4.34
N LYS A 519 18.25 -30.17 -4.46
CA LYS A 519 19.02 -31.39 -4.18
C LYS A 519 19.22 -31.71 -2.69
N ASP A 520 18.85 -30.83 -1.77
CA ASP A 520 18.93 -31.05 -0.35
C ASP A 520 17.74 -31.86 0.16
N VAL A 521 18.02 -33.00 0.75
CA VAL A 521 17.04 -33.98 1.24
C VAL A 521 16.08 -33.37 2.30
N ASP A 522 16.52 -32.34 3.00
CA ASP A 522 15.70 -31.60 3.98
C ASP A 522 14.82 -30.48 3.36
N ALA A 523 15.08 -30.10 2.11
CA ALA A 523 14.34 -29.06 1.38
C ALA A 523 13.26 -29.64 0.44
N ARG A 524 12.94 -30.93 0.53
CA ARG A 524 11.77 -31.48 -0.19
C ARG A 524 10.52 -30.77 0.28
N PRO A 525 9.71 -30.21 -0.66
CA PRO A 525 8.47 -29.56 -0.28
C PRO A 525 7.61 -30.51 0.53
N LYS A 526 7.19 -30.08 1.70
CA LYS A 526 6.25 -30.82 2.56
C LYS A 526 4.87 -30.95 1.92
N ALA A 527 4.58 -30.14 0.90
CA ALA A 527 3.35 -30.17 0.13
C ALA A 527 3.58 -30.83 -1.23
N GLY A 528 2.70 -31.73 -1.65
CA GLY A 528 2.67 -32.27 -3.01
C GLY A 528 2.37 -31.20 -4.04
N HIS A 529 2.59 -31.46 -5.34
CA HIS A 529 2.36 -30.52 -6.45
C HIS A 529 0.98 -29.86 -6.39
N ASP A 530 -0.08 -30.64 -6.17
CA ASP A 530 -1.46 -30.16 -6.09
C ASP A 530 -1.67 -29.17 -4.95
N ALA A 531 -0.95 -29.31 -3.84
CA ALA A 531 -1.07 -28.39 -2.70
C ALA A 531 -0.39 -27.04 -2.97
N VAL A 532 0.72 -27.02 -3.70
CA VAL A 532 1.40 -25.77 -4.13
C VAL A 532 0.52 -24.99 -5.10
N GLU A 533 -0.05 -25.67 -6.08
CA GLU A 533 -0.96 -25.07 -7.07
C GLU A 533 -2.21 -24.49 -6.41
N SER A 534 -2.88 -25.29 -5.57
CA SER A 534 -4.10 -24.85 -4.88
C SER A 534 -3.86 -23.63 -3.97
N ASP A 535 -2.75 -23.61 -3.23
CA ASP A 535 -2.44 -22.51 -2.32
C ASP A 535 -2.02 -21.24 -3.08
N LEU A 536 -1.28 -21.38 -4.19
CA LEU A 536 -0.93 -20.24 -5.04
C LEU A 536 -2.16 -19.67 -5.76
N LEU A 537 -3.09 -20.52 -6.22
CA LEU A 537 -4.37 -20.07 -6.77
C LEU A 537 -5.19 -19.29 -5.73
N ALA A 538 -5.26 -19.77 -4.50
CA ALA A 538 -5.91 -19.06 -3.40
C ALA A 538 -5.27 -17.68 -3.16
N PHE A 539 -3.95 -17.61 -3.26
CA PHE A 539 -3.23 -16.33 -3.15
C PHE A 539 -3.55 -15.37 -4.31
N PHE A 540 -3.62 -15.87 -5.56
CA PHE A 540 -4.07 -15.08 -6.70
C PHE A 540 -5.51 -14.57 -6.50
N ALA A 541 -6.40 -15.44 -6.00
CA ALA A 541 -7.77 -15.09 -5.68
C ALA A 541 -7.84 -13.92 -4.68
N ASP A 542 -7.07 -13.99 -3.60
CA ASP A 542 -7.00 -12.92 -2.60
C ASP A 542 -6.46 -11.61 -3.18
N ARG A 543 -5.47 -11.67 -4.07
CA ARG A 543 -4.92 -10.48 -4.73
C ARG A 543 -5.86 -9.91 -5.77
N LEU A 544 -6.57 -10.75 -6.52
CA LEU A 544 -7.60 -10.32 -7.45
C LEU A 544 -8.77 -9.63 -6.72
N LYS A 545 -9.18 -10.15 -5.56
CA LYS A 545 -10.18 -9.49 -4.70
C LYS A 545 -9.76 -8.07 -4.31
N VAL A 546 -8.50 -7.89 -3.94
CA VAL A 546 -7.95 -6.55 -3.62
C VAL A 546 -8.01 -5.65 -4.85
N TYR A 547 -7.52 -6.13 -5.99
CA TYR A 547 -7.52 -5.37 -7.24
C TYR A 547 -8.93 -4.94 -7.68
N LEU A 548 -9.88 -5.87 -7.69
CA LEU A 548 -11.27 -5.58 -8.08
C LEU A 548 -11.96 -4.62 -7.12
N ARG A 549 -11.66 -4.71 -5.82
CA ARG A 549 -12.17 -3.76 -4.82
C ARG A 549 -11.64 -2.35 -5.05
N ASP A 550 -10.36 -2.21 -5.37
CA ASP A 550 -9.75 -0.92 -5.71
C ASP A 550 -10.35 -0.31 -6.99
N GLN A 551 -10.89 -1.16 -7.90
CA GLN A 551 -11.65 -0.74 -9.08
C GLN A 551 -13.14 -0.48 -8.78
N GLY A 552 -13.59 -0.61 -7.54
CA GLY A 552 -14.97 -0.33 -7.12
C GLY A 552 -15.94 -1.51 -7.21
N ALA A 553 -15.46 -2.72 -7.49
CA ALA A 553 -16.33 -3.91 -7.53
C ALA A 553 -16.80 -4.32 -6.13
N ARG A 554 -18.03 -4.81 -6.03
CA ARG A 554 -18.63 -5.28 -4.78
C ARG A 554 -17.94 -6.57 -4.32
N HIS A 555 -17.49 -6.60 -3.07
CA HIS A 555 -16.75 -7.72 -2.48
C HIS A 555 -17.56 -9.02 -2.38
N ASP A 556 -18.86 -8.91 -2.16
CA ASP A 556 -19.77 -10.05 -2.05
C ASP A 556 -19.94 -10.81 -3.39
N LEU A 557 -19.94 -10.09 -4.52
CA LEU A 557 -19.97 -10.69 -5.85
C LEU A 557 -18.70 -11.45 -6.17
N ILE A 558 -17.56 -10.88 -5.78
CA ILE A 558 -16.27 -11.51 -5.94
C ILE A 558 -16.23 -12.83 -5.14
N ASP A 559 -16.66 -12.81 -3.89
CA ASP A 559 -16.72 -14.01 -3.04
C ASP A 559 -17.70 -15.07 -3.59
N ALA A 560 -18.81 -14.64 -4.18
CA ALA A 560 -19.79 -15.53 -4.79
C ALA A 560 -19.25 -16.29 -6.00
N VAL A 561 -18.43 -15.65 -6.83
CA VAL A 561 -17.80 -16.28 -8.00
C VAL A 561 -16.63 -17.18 -7.59
N PHE A 562 -15.80 -16.73 -6.65
CA PHE A 562 -14.66 -17.54 -6.17
C PHE A 562 -15.05 -18.76 -5.33
N ALA A 563 -16.28 -18.84 -4.85
CA ALA A 563 -16.78 -20.03 -4.18
C ALA A 563 -17.00 -21.21 -5.13
N LEU A 564 -17.01 -20.96 -6.45
CA LEU A 564 -17.13 -22.02 -7.46
C LEU A 564 -15.79 -22.74 -7.63
N ALA A 565 -15.85 -24.07 -7.78
CA ALA A 565 -14.67 -24.89 -8.01
C ALA A 565 -14.08 -24.68 -9.43
N GLY A 566 -12.76 -24.90 -9.58
CA GLY A 566 -12.08 -24.95 -10.88
C GLY A 566 -11.85 -23.58 -11.53
N GLN A 567 -11.82 -22.50 -10.77
CA GLN A 567 -11.58 -21.15 -11.29
C GLN A 567 -10.07 -20.86 -11.35
N ASP A 568 -9.45 -21.02 -12.53
CA ASP A 568 -8.01 -20.79 -12.78
C ASP A 568 -7.70 -19.79 -13.90
N ASP A 569 -8.74 -19.26 -14.59
CA ASP A 569 -8.64 -18.22 -15.60
C ASP A 569 -9.09 -16.87 -15.03
N LEU A 570 -8.12 -16.01 -14.72
CA LEU A 570 -8.37 -14.73 -14.06
C LEU A 570 -9.31 -13.80 -14.86
N LEU A 571 -9.20 -13.80 -16.18
CA LEU A 571 -10.05 -12.96 -17.03
C LEU A 571 -11.51 -13.42 -16.98
N MET A 572 -11.73 -14.74 -17.02
CA MET A 572 -13.08 -15.31 -16.96
C MET A 572 -13.73 -15.06 -15.60
N ILE A 573 -12.97 -15.12 -14.52
CA ILE A 573 -13.47 -14.77 -13.18
C ILE A 573 -13.97 -13.33 -13.16
N VAL A 574 -13.19 -12.38 -13.67
CA VAL A 574 -13.57 -10.96 -13.68
C VAL A 574 -14.83 -10.74 -14.52
N ARG A 575 -14.90 -11.29 -15.72
CA ARG A 575 -16.09 -11.18 -16.58
C ARG A 575 -17.34 -11.74 -15.92
N ARG A 576 -17.21 -12.87 -15.22
CA ARG A 576 -18.33 -13.44 -14.47
C ARG A 576 -18.80 -12.53 -13.32
N VAL A 577 -17.86 -11.90 -12.62
CA VAL A 577 -18.17 -10.92 -11.55
C VAL A 577 -18.89 -9.71 -12.14
N GLU A 578 -18.44 -9.18 -13.27
CA GLU A 578 -19.04 -8.04 -13.96
C GLU A 578 -20.45 -8.36 -14.46
N ALA A 579 -20.64 -9.50 -15.13
CA ALA A 579 -21.94 -9.96 -15.61
C ALA A 579 -22.94 -10.18 -14.46
N LEU A 580 -22.47 -10.81 -13.38
CA LEU A 580 -23.29 -11.00 -12.16
C LEU A 580 -23.69 -9.67 -11.53
N GLY A 581 -22.79 -8.68 -11.50
CA GLY A 581 -23.08 -7.34 -11.01
C GLY A 581 -24.15 -6.65 -11.84
N LYS A 582 -23.99 -6.62 -13.15
CA LYS A 582 -24.97 -6.05 -14.09
C LYS A 582 -26.36 -6.71 -13.91
N PHE A 583 -26.41 -8.02 -13.80
CA PHE A 583 -27.66 -8.75 -13.60
C PHE A 583 -28.34 -8.39 -12.28
N LEU A 584 -27.61 -8.37 -11.16
CA LEU A 584 -28.16 -8.05 -9.84
C LEU A 584 -28.62 -6.59 -9.68
N ASP A 585 -28.19 -5.70 -10.55
CA ASP A 585 -28.68 -4.32 -10.59
C ASP A 585 -30.07 -4.22 -11.27
N THR A 586 -30.48 -5.24 -12.04
CA THR A 586 -31.82 -5.32 -12.62
C THR A 586 -32.88 -5.70 -11.57
N ASP A 587 -34.16 -5.41 -11.86
CA ASP A 587 -35.26 -5.81 -11.00
C ASP A 587 -35.43 -7.34 -10.94
N ASP A 588 -35.12 -8.04 -12.04
CA ASP A 588 -35.18 -9.51 -12.09
C ASP A 588 -34.09 -10.12 -11.20
N GLY A 589 -32.87 -9.60 -11.25
CA GLY A 589 -31.78 -10.05 -10.39
C GLY A 589 -32.05 -9.83 -8.89
N LYS A 590 -32.58 -8.65 -8.52
CA LYS A 590 -32.98 -8.36 -7.13
C LYS A 590 -34.07 -9.30 -6.61
N ASN A 591 -35.07 -9.56 -7.43
CA ASN A 591 -36.18 -10.43 -7.07
C ASN A 591 -35.74 -11.91 -7.00
N LEU A 592 -34.91 -12.37 -7.95
CA LEU A 592 -34.31 -13.71 -7.89
C LEU A 592 -33.50 -13.92 -6.61
N LEU A 593 -32.69 -12.93 -6.23
CA LEU A 593 -31.92 -12.97 -4.99
C LEU A 593 -32.82 -13.07 -3.76
N ALA A 594 -33.95 -12.36 -3.74
CA ALA A 594 -34.95 -12.45 -2.66
C ALA A 594 -35.60 -13.86 -2.62
N GLY A 595 -36.00 -14.41 -3.77
CA GLY A 595 -36.52 -15.77 -3.90
C GLY A 595 -35.53 -16.84 -3.44
N TYR A 596 -34.27 -16.71 -3.86
CA TYR A 596 -33.18 -17.57 -3.42
C TYR A 596 -32.99 -17.56 -1.90
N ARG A 597 -32.97 -16.37 -1.28
CA ARG A 597 -32.86 -16.23 0.18
C ARG A 597 -34.00 -16.88 0.93
N ARG A 598 -35.21 -16.75 0.41
CA ARG A 598 -36.38 -17.39 0.98
C ARG A 598 -36.26 -18.92 0.93
N ALA A 599 -35.88 -19.47 -0.23
CA ALA A 599 -35.64 -20.91 -0.41
C ALA A 599 -34.53 -21.43 0.53
N ALA A 600 -33.38 -20.75 0.56
CA ALA A 600 -32.24 -21.12 1.40
C ALA A 600 -32.57 -21.07 2.89
N ASN A 601 -33.35 -20.08 3.35
CA ASN A 601 -33.81 -20.00 4.75
C ASN A 601 -34.76 -21.13 5.13
N ILE A 602 -35.71 -21.48 4.25
CA ILE A 602 -36.63 -22.61 4.49
C ILE A 602 -35.82 -23.90 4.60
N LEU A 603 -34.95 -24.16 3.64
CA LEU A 603 -34.09 -25.35 3.64
C LEU A 603 -33.24 -25.44 4.91
N ARG A 604 -32.59 -24.35 5.31
CA ARG A 604 -31.76 -24.30 6.51
C ARG A 604 -32.57 -24.60 7.80
N ILE A 605 -33.81 -24.17 7.88
CA ILE A 605 -34.71 -24.45 9.02
C ILE A 605 -35.10 -25.92 9.01
N GLU A 606 -35.45 -26.48 7.87
CA GLU A 606 -35.94 -27.85 7.75
C GLU A 606 -34.77 -28.86 7.82
N GLU A 607 -33.58 -28.56 7.31
CA GLU A 607 -32.35 -29.35 7.48
C GLU A 607 -31.91 -29.48 8.96
N LYS A 608 -32.25 -28.49 9.81
CA LYS A 608 -32.03 -28.58 11.26
C LYS A 608 -32.95 -29.61 11.93
N LYS A 609 -34.12 -29.87 11.35
CA LYS A 609 -35.10 -30.83 11.89
C LYS A 609 -34.86 -32.24 11.36
N ASP A 610 -34.60 -32.35 10.04
CA ASP A 610 -34.57 -33.63 9.33
C ASP A 610 -33.14 -34.15 9.10
N GLY A 611 -32.13 -33.35 9.46
CA GLY A 611 -30.72 -33.67 9.29
C GLY A 611 -30.08 -32.97 8.07
N ALA A 612 -28.79 -32.72 8.17
CA ALA A 612 -28.01 -32.12 7.05
C ALA A 612 -28.02 -33.07 5.85
N GLY A 613 -28.32 -32.54 4.66
CA GLY A 613 -28.38 -33.32 3.41
C GLY A 613 -29.68 -34.12 3.21
N ALA A 614 -30.67 -34.00 4.08
CA ALA A 614 -31.94 -34.70 3.98
C ALA A 614 -32.69 -34.46 2.63
N PHE A 615 -32.39 -33.36 1.96
CA PHE A 615 -33.02 -32.94 0.72
C PHE A 615 -32.08 -32.95 -0.50
N ASP A 616 -30.98 -33.69 -0.42
CA ASP A 616 -29.96 -33.73 -1.49
C ASP A 616 -30.33 -34.59 -2.68
N GLU A 617 -31.30 -35.47 -2.53
CA GLU A 617 -31.84 -36.27 -3.63
C GLU A 617 -32.66 -35.40 -4.59
N LYS A 618 -32.72 -35.81 -5.85
CA LYS A 618 -33.57 -35.16 -6.87
C LYS A 618 -35.06 -35.29 -6.48
N PRO A 619 -35.86 -34.25 -6.78
CA PRO A 619 -37.30 -34.36 -6.60
C PRO A 619 -37.89 -35.45 -7.53
N ASP A 620 -38.89 -36.16 -7.04
CA ASP A 620 -39.60 -37.16 -7.80
C ASP A 620 -40.78 -36.50 -8.53
N PRO A 621 -40.76 -36.51 -9.89
CA PRO A 621 -41.83 -35.92 -10.70
C PRO A 621 -43.19 -36.58 -10.51
N SER A 622 -43.26 -37.88 -10.07
CA SER A 622 -44.48 -38.59 -9.85
C SER A 622 -45.21 -38.17 -8.55
N LEU A 623 -44.46 -37.53 -7.62
CA LEU A 623 -44.98 -36.99 -6.38
C LEU A 623 -45.39 -35.51 -6.50
N MET A 624 -45.28 -34.91 -7.66
CA MET A 624 -45.74 -33.54 -7.88
C MET A 624 -47.28 -33.57 -8.06
N ASP A 625 -47.97 -32.76 -7.24
CA ASP A 625 -49.42 -32.73 -7.19
C ASP A 625 -49.98 -32.19 -8.52
N GLU A 626 -50.80 -33.02 -9.23
CA GLU A 626 -51.47 -32.61 -10.48
C GLU A 626 -52.40 -31.40 -10.27
N LYS A 627 -52.89 -31.21 -9.07
CA LYS A 627 -53.72 -30.06 -8.68
C LYS A 627 -52.90 -28.78 -8.44
N GLU A 628 -51.58 -28.92 -8.31
CA GLU A 628 -50.70 -27.81 -8.10
C GLU A 628 -49.59 -27.71 -9.19
N PRO A 629 -50.00 -27.27 -10.40
CA PRO A 629 -49.11 -27.26 -11.56
C PRO A 629 -47.87 -26.42 -11.40
N ARG A 630 -47.78 -25.57 -10.40
CA ARG A 630 -46.64 -24.69 -10.14
C ARG A 630 -45.42 -25.46 -9.63
N GLU A 631 -45.58 -26.62 -8.98
CA GLU A 631 -44.48 -27.52 -8.61
C GLU A 631 -43.79 -28.05 -9.91
N ARG A 632 -44.59 -28.53 -10.84
CA ARG A 632 -44.08 -29.00 -12.14
C ARG A 632 -43.45 -27.86 -12.94
N HIS A 633 -44.08 -26.69 -12.96
CA HIS A 633 -43.57 -25.52 -13.65
C HIS A 633 -42.22 -25.08 -13.08
N LEU A 634 -42.03 -24.99 -11.76
CA LEU A 634 -40.75 -24.68 -11.14
C LEU A 634 -39.69 -25.74 -11.51
N TRP A 635 -40.04 -27.02 -11.48
CA TRP A 635 -39.13 -28.10 -11.85
C TRP A 635 -38.65 -28.01 -13.30
N ASP A 636 -39.56 -27.87 -14.24
CA ASP A 636 -39.27 -27.82 -15.66
C ASP A 636 -38.47 -26.55 -16.02
N THR A 637 -38.87 -25.41 -15.45
CA THR A 637 -38.13 -24.13 -15.62
C THR A 637 -36.73 -24.23 -15.02
N THR A 638 -36.56 -24.79 -13.83
CA THR A 638 -35.23 -24.95 -13.23
C THR A 638 -34.30 -25.77 -14.11
N ARG A 639 -34.82 -26.89 -14.68
CA ARG A 639 -34.02 -27.76 -15.57
C ARG A 639 -33.64 -27.11 -16.88
N SER A 640 -34.57 -26.42 -17.56
CA SER A 640 -34.28 -25.70 -18.79
C SER A 640 -33.27 -24.57 -18.55
N THR A 641 -33.50 -23.74 -17.56
CA THR A 641 -32.62 -22.65 -17.21
C THR A 641 -31.18 -23.12 -16.91
N VAL A 642 -31.04 -24.22 -16.13
CA VAL A 642 -29.71 -24.80 -15.87
C VAL A 642 -29.05 -25.29 -17.17
N SER A 643 -29.80 -25.91 -18.06
CA SER A 643 -29.28 -26.38 -19.36
C SER A 643 -28.79 -25.21 -20.21
N ASP A 644 -29.62 -24.18 -20.34
CA ASP A 644 -29.30 -22.97 -21.12
C ASP A 644 -28.11 -22.20 -20.53
N ALA A 645 -28.13 -21.99 -19.21
CA ALA A 645 -27.03 -21.31 -18.53
C ALA A 645 -25.70 -22.08 -18.67
N ARG A 646 -25.71 -23.41 -18.55
CA ARG A 646 -24.52 -24.25 -18.79
C ARG A 646 -24.00 -24.15 -20.20
N GLU A 647 -24.87 -24.12 -21.19
CA GLU A 647 -24.49 -23.98 -22.60
C GLU A 647 -23.78 -22.63 -22.81
N HIS A 648 -24.35 -21.53 -22.36
CA HIS A 648 -23.77 -20.19 -22.47
C HIS A 648 -22.47 -20.05 -21.67
N LEU A 649 -22.39 -20.61 -20.46
CA LEU A 649 -21.15 -20.65 -19.68
C LEU A 649 -20.06 -21.47 -20.39
N ALA A 650 -20.42 -22.59 -21.02
CA ALA A 650 -19.46 -23.38 -21.78
C ALA A 650 -18.99 -22.64 -23.04
N LEU A 651 -19.88 -21.92 -23.71
CA LEU A 651 -19.55 -21.07 -24.85
C LEU A 651 -18.61 -19.93 -24.39
N ALA A 652 -18.94 -19.22 -23.34
CA ALA A 652 -18.09 -18.15 -22.78
C ALA A 652 -16.67 -18.61 -22.44
N GLN A 653 -16.49 -19.87 -22.05
CA GLN A 653 -15.22 -20.47 -21.65
C GLN A 653 -14.36 -21.00 -22.80
N ARG A 654 -14.85 -21.01 -24.05
CA ARG A 654 -14.06 -21.48 -25.20
C ARG A 654 -12.85 -20.60 -25.43
N GLU A 655 -11.70 -21.20 -25.71
CA GLU A 655 -10.43 -20.53 -25.94
C GLU A 655 -10.38 -19.71 -27.24
N ASP A 656 -11.23 -20.03 -28.19
CA ASP A 656 -11.34 -19.40 -29.52
C ASP A 656 -12.26 -18.17 -29.55
N GLN A 657 -12.93 -17.85 -28.44
CA GLN A 657 -13.87 -16.72 -28.38
C GLN A 657 -13.16 -15.39 -28.10
N ASP A 658 -13.54 -14.35 -28.83
CA ASP A 658 -13.10 -13.00 -28.59
C ASP A 658 -13.68 -12.42 -27.28
N ARG A 659 -13.16 -11.28 -26.85
CA ARG A 659 -13.55 -10.63 -25.59
C ARG A 659 -15.04 -10.31 -25.53
N GLY A 660 -15.58 -9.72 -26.60
CA GLY A 660 -16.98 -9.27 -26.63
C GLY A 660 -17.96 -10.44 -26.62
N THR A 661 -17.65 -11.48 -27.36
CA THR A 661 -18.47 -12.70 -27.41
C THR A 661 -18.53 -13.42 -26.08
N SER A 662 -17.40 -13.60 -25.39
CA SER A 662 -17.38 -14.22 -24.06
C SER A 662 -18.16 -13.40 -23.02
N GLU A 663 -18.10 -12.07 -23.07
CA GLU A 663 -18.84 -11.20 -22.16
C GLU A 663 -20.36 -11.31 -22.41
N ALA A 664 -20.78 -11.27 -23.68
CA ALA A 664 -22.18 -11.46 -24.06
C ALA A 664 -22.74 -12.84 -23.64
N GLU A 665 -21.95 -13.89 -23.77
CA GLU A 665 -22.34 -15.23 -23.32
C GLU A 665 -22.51 -15.32 -21.79
N PHE A 666 -21.63 -14.67 -21.02
CA PHE A 666 -21.84 -14.56 -19.56
C PHE A 666 -23.10 -13.77 -19.22
N GLU A 667 -23.36 -12.66 -19.88
CA GLU A 667 -24.58 -11.87 -19.69
C GLU A 667 -25.82 -12.71 -20.03
N THR A 668 -25.82 -13.43 -21.15
CA THR A 668 -26.92 -14.31 -21.52
C THR A 668 -27.14 -15.47 -20.53
N ALA A 669 -26.06 -16.04 -20.00
CA ALA A 669 -26.15 -17.03 -18.90
C ALA A 669 -26.80 -16.45 -17.62
N MET A 670 -26.52 -15.20 -17.31
CA MET A 670 -27.16 -14.52 -16.18
C MET A 670 -28.62 -14.15 -16.45
N GLU A 671 -28.92 -13.69 -17.67
CA GLU A 671 -30.29 -13.36 -18.10
C GLU A 671 -31.19 -14.58 -18.09
N SER A 672 -30.67 -15.75 -18.46
CA SER A 672 -31.47 -17.00 -18.43
C SER A 672 -31.99 -17.31 -17.03
N LEU A 673 -31.26 -16.89 -15.95
CA LEU A 673 -31.74 -17.01 -14.58
C LEU A 673 -32.99 -16.17 -14.29
N SER A 674 -33.27 -15.11 -15.06
CA SER A 674 -34.45 -14.28 -14.85
C SER A 674 -35.76 -15.09 -15.00
N THR A 675 -35.73 -16.12 -15.83
CA THR A 675 -36.88 -17.03 -16.07
C THR A 675 -37.29 -17.76 -14.78
N LEU A 676 -36.33 -18.03 -13.87
CA LEU A 676 -36.59 -18.67 -12.58
C LEU A 676 -37.41 -17.80 -11.63
N ARG A 677 -37.37 -16.48 -11.80
CA ARG A 677 -38.07 -15.55 -10.92
C ARG A 677 -39.56 -15.83 -10.87
N THR A 678 -40.21 -15.83 -12.05
CA THR A 678 -41.67 -16.01 -12.14
C THR A 678 -42.10 -17.38 -11.60
N ALA A 679 -41.31 -18.42 -11.86
CA ALA A 679 -41.60 -19.77 -11.39
C ALA A 679 -41.48 -19.90 -9.87
N ILE A 680 -40.44 -19.33 -9.26
CA ILE A 680 -40.21 -19.40 -7.81
C ILE A 680 -41.21 -18.52 -7.04
N ASP A 681 -41.53 -17.33 -7.56
CA ASP A 681 -42.53 -16.45 -6.96
C ASP A 681 -43.90 -17.13 -6.96
N ALA A 682 -44.36 -17.67 -8.10
CA ALA A 682 -45.62 -18.40 -8.20
C ALA A 682 -45.66 -19.64 -7.29
N PHE A 683 -44.54 -20.34 -7.14
CA PHE A 683 -44.44 -21.46 -6.19
C PHE A 683 -44.63 -20.98 -4.75
N PHE A 684 -43.99 -19.94 -4.31
CA PHE A 684 -44.11 -19.43 -2.94
C PHE A 684 -45.46 -18.78 -2.64
N GLU A 685 -46.18 -18.29 -3.63
CA GLU A 685 -47.50 -17.69 -3.44
C GLU A 685 -48.60 -18.76 -3.26
N HIS A 686 -48.43 -19.91 -3.92
CA HIS A 686 -49.54 -20.86 -4.03
C HIS A 686 -49.24 -22.22 -3.42
N VAL A 687 -47.96 -22.61 -3.24
CA VAL A 687 -47.59 -23.92 -2.72
C VAL A 687 -47.22 -23.85 -1.23
N LYS A 688 -47.92 -24.62 -0.42
CA LYS A 688 -47.56 -24.78 1.00
C LYS A 688 -46.40 -25.76 1.12
N VAL A 689 -45.19 -25.27 1.27
CA VAL A 689 -43.95 -26.08 1.33
C VAL A 689 -44.03 -27.15 2.42
N ASN A 690 -44.41 -26.76 3.65
CA ASN A 690 -44.58 -27.66 4.78
C ASN A 690 -46.00 -28.28 4.75
N ASP A 691 -46.21 -29.24 3.85
CA ASP A 691 -47.42 -29.98 3.74
C ASP A 691 -47.59 -30.98 4.89
N GLU A 692 -48.85 -31.38 5.20
CA GLU A 692 -49.15 -32.39 6.19
C GLU A 692 -48.76 -33.80 5.72
N ASN A 693 -48.74 -34.01 4.41
CA ASN A 693 -48.19 -35.21 3.80
C ASN A 693 -46.67 -35.15 3.79
N ALA A 694 -46.01 -36.03 4.52
CA ALA A 694 -44.57 -36.06 4.67
C ALA A 694 -43.79 -36.27 3.36
N GLU A 695 -44.34 -37.06 2.44
CA GLU A 695 -43.74 -37.31 1.12
C GLU A 695 -43.80 -36.08 0.19
N LEU A 696 -44.95 -35.40 0.17
CA LEU A 696 -45.10 -34.15 -0.57
C LEU A 696 -44.22 -33.06 0.01
N ARG A 697 -44.18 -32.91 1.33
CA ARG A 697 -43.29 -31.97 2.03
C ARG A 697 -41.81 -32.21 1.63
N LYS A 698 -41.38 -33.47 1.73
CA LYS A 698 -40.00 -33.85 1.40
C LYS A 698 -39.68 -33.55 -0.07
N ASN A 699 -40.61 -33.85 -0.98
CA ASN A 699 -40.43 -33.60 -2.42
C ASN A 699 -40.36 -32.09 -2.74
N ARG A 700 -41.19 -31.26 -2.09
CA ARG A 700 -41.17 -29.79 -2.22
C ARG A 700 -39.84 -29.19 -1.69
N LEU A 701 -39.30 -29.72 -0.62
CA LEU A 701 -38.00 -29.31 -0.09
C LEU A 701 -36.84 -29.74 -1.02
N ARG A 702 -36.92 -30.93 -1.63
CA ARG A 702 -35.97 -31.34 -2.68
C ARG A 702 -36.04 -30.42 -3.91
N LEU A 703 -37.24 -29.99 -4.31
CA LEU A 703 -37.43 -29.06 -5.42
C LEU A 703 -36.79 -27.68 -5.11
N LEU A 704 -36.95 -27.15 -3.89
CA LEU A 704 -36.27 -25.94 -3.47
C LEU A 704 -34.74 -26.10 -3.41
N ASN A 705 -34.27 -27.30 -3.03
CA ASN A 705 -32.83 -27.58 -3.04
C ASN A 705 -32.26 -27.66 -4.46
N GLU A 706 -33.01 -28.20 -5.40
CA GLU A 706 -32.66 -28.22 -6.83
C GLU A 706 -32.59 -26.79 -7.40
N PHE A 707 -33.55 -25.93 -7.07
CA PHE A 707 -33.51 -24.51 -7.40
C PHE A 707 -32.27 -23.83 -6.78
N ARG A 708 -31.94 -24.07 -5.51
CA ARG A 708 -30.74 -23.55 -4.85
C ARG A 708 -29.48 -23.97 -5.59
N ARG A 709 -29.37 -25.25 -5.96
CA ARG A 709 -28.23 -25.81 -6.73
C ARG A 709 -28.12 -25.21 -8.11
N ALA A 710 -29.22 -25.01 -8.82
CA ALA A 710 -29.24 -24.38 -10.12
C ALA A 710 -28.61 -23.00 -10.11
N VAL A 711 -28.97 -22.19 -9.15
CA VAL A 711 -28.41 -20.84 -8.98
C VAL A 711 -26.93 -20.91 -8.59
N HIS A 712 -26.51 -21.87 -7.75
CA HIS A 712 -25.12 -22.05 -7.33
C HIS A 712 -24.16 -22.47 -8.45
N GLU A 713 -24.64 -23.01 -9.55
CA GLU A 713 -23.77 -23.33 -10.71
C GLU A 713 -23.19 -22.06 -11.36
N ILE A 714 -23.87 -20.94 -11.20
CA ILE A 714 -23.48 -19.67 -11.79
C ILE A 714 -22.67 -18.82 -10.80
N ALA A 715 -23.14 -18.71 -9.57
CA ALA A 715 -22.47 -18.05 -8.47
C ALA A 715 -23.03 -18.53 -7.13
N ASP A 716 -22.25 -18.49 -6.06
CA ASP A 716 -22.76 -18.78 -4.72
C ASP A 716 -23.52 -17.59 -4.16
N PHE A 717 -24.81 -17.56 -4.43
CA PHE A 717 -25.72 -16.50 -3.97
C PHE A 717 -25.81 -16.39 -2.43
N SER A 718 -25.33 -17.39 -1.68
CA SER A 718 -25.28 -17.30 -0.22
C SER A 718 -24.28 -16.26 0.29
N LYS A 719 -23.32 -15.88 -0.55
CA LYS A 719 -22.28 -14.88 -0.25
C LYS A 719 -22.71 -13.45 -0.56
N ILE A 720 -23.79 -13.29 -1.35
CA ILE A 720 -24.23 -11.97 -1.83
C ILE A 720 -25.00 -11.27 -0.72
N VAL A 721 -24.53 -10.07 -0.36
CA VAL A 721 -25.19 -9.18 0.61
C VAL A 721 -26.09 -8.22 -0.16
N GLY A 722 -27.38 -8.18 0.16
CA GLY A 722 -28.34 -7.35 -0.52
C GLY A 722 -29.16 -6.53 0.42
#